data_fc9a07f19b64dc7890793fb9a4da3426
#
_entry.id   fc9a07f19b64dc7890793fb9a4da3426
#
_cell.length_a   1.000
_cell.length_b   1.000
_cell.length_c   1.000
_cell.angle_alpha   90.00
_cell.angle_beta   90.00
_cell.angle_gamma   90.00
#
_symmetry.space_group_name_H-M   'P 1'
#
loop_
_entity.id
_entity.type
_entity.pdbx_description
1 polymer ?
#
loop_
_entity_poly.entity_id
_entity_poly.type
_entity_poly.pdbx_seq_one_letter_code
_entity_poly.pdbx_strand_id
1 'polypeptide(L)'
;MRTLLLAALLSVAIPVHALASADAVPPKEQAPMLTLDRLFANPPLLGTPPRALTIAPDGRHIAWLQPRGDDQLRFDLWVEEIASGQRRMAVDSVALSAAPADLSEAELMRRERARLASVRGIVDYQWSPDGRTLLVPLDGDIWLAPLSGKPRQVTATSATEIDARLSPRGKYTSFVRDQNMFVVDLGTGKERALTTGGGGAISYGVAEFVAQEEMDRLTGQWWAPDDARIAIARVDESDVKVAVRAAIGSSGTKVSEQRYPFAGTPNAKVTLEIHSLAGGAPVQVDLGADSDFYLARVNWLNANQLVVQRQTRDQKRLDLLLVDADTGASRILFSETSDTWVNLHDSLKPLADGKRFLWASESTGHRHIWLWDGAALVPVTQGNWSVDEVKAVDEARGTILFSGFRESPLEKGLYRVALGGGEPERLTAEGGWTEAVTDARGTAMLLTQSTPMNPPAAILATADGGALTVRQRISASDMPYSAMLKDHVAPRFGTLKAADGTTDLHYALLLPPGLKPGERAPVFFEVYAGPGVQRVTKQFGSLAHQYLLQKGWAVFRVDNRGTPNRGTAFESAIYRKLGFPEVDDQMAALTWLKAQPFVDGTRVAVYGWSYGGYMVQRLMTEHPQAFAAGVSGAPVTDWTLYDTHYTERYLGNPATDKAPYVASDVTLKADRLARPLLIIHGLADDNVVFDHSAKMMAALQKAGKPFETMVYPGQTHAIRAPELATHMWKTIEDFLKRTVLSQPEAAD
;
A
#
# COMPACT_ATOMS: atom_id res chain seq x y z
N MET A 1 -61.24 52.01 -60.48
CA MET A 1 -61.42 51.60 -61.89
C MET A 1 -61.04 50.13 -61.92
N ARG A 2 -61.99 49.22 -61.94
CA ARG A 2 -62.40 48.42 -63.11
C ARG A 2 -61.17 47.70 -63.68
N THR A 3 -61.04 46.36 -63.81
CA THR A 3 -62.02 45.41 -64.40
C THR A 3 -61.55 44.01 -64.20
N LEU A 4 -62.32 43.11 -63.65
CA LEU A 4 -62.91 41.89 -64.31
C LEU A 4 -61.93 40.80 -64.86
N LEU A 5 -62.01 39.63 -64.26
CA LEU A 5 -62.47 38.34 -64.66
C LEU A 5 -61.66 37.58 -65.72
N LEU A 6 -61.22 36.35 -65.40
CA LEU A 6 -61.79 35.14 -66.01
C LEU A 6 -61.37 33.89 -65.22
N ALA A 7 -62.34 33.02 -64.95
CA ALA A 7 -62.19 31.73 -64.30
C ALA A 7 -61.73 30.69 -65.30
N ALA A 8 -60.81 29.80 -64.90
CA ALA A 8 -60.59 28.53 -65.56
C ALA A 8 -60.47 27.45 -64.51
N LEU A 9 -61.50 26.59 -64.50
CA LEU A 9 -61.54 25.35 -63.76
C LEU A 9 -60.51 24.35 -64.36
N LEU A 10 -59.48 24.01 -63.51
CA LEU A 10 -58.69 22.80 -63.77
C LEU A 10 -58.77 21.92 -62.52
N SER A 11 -59.35 20.72 -62.74
CA SER A 11 -59.41 19.62 -61.81
C SER A 11 -58.01 19.11 -61.50
N VAL A 12 -57.55 19.33 -60.26
CA VAL A 12 -56.27 18.76 -59.71
C VAL A 12 -56.63 17.59 -58.81
N ALA A 13 -56.22 16.39 -59.23
CA ALA A 13 -56.28 15.19 -58.42
C ALA A 13 -55.41 15.37 -57.19
N ILE A 14 -55.91 15.17 -55.95
CA ILE A 14 -55.22 15.17 -54.72
C ILE A 14 -54.47 13.82 -54.61
N PRO A 15 -53.12 13.78 -54.49
CA PRO A 15 -52.45 12.56 -54.15
C PRO A 15 -52.70 12.27 -52.67
N VAL A 16 -53.18 11.07 -52.35
CA VAL A 16 -53.22 10.51 -50.99
C VAL A 16 -51.80 10.40 -50.51
N HIS A 17 -51.40 11.27 -49.57
CA HIS A 17 -50.14 11.12 -48.84
C HIS A 17 -50.28 9.92 -47.91
N ALA A 18 -49.45 8.89 -48.13
CA ALA A 18 -49.21 7.82 -47.18
C ALA A 18 -48.80 8.40 -45.84
N LEU A 19 -49.47 7.96 -44.78
CA LEU A 19 -49.08 8.23 -43.38
C LEU A 19 -47.62 7.79 -43.24
N ALA A 20 -46.73 8.77 -43.01
CA ALA A 20 -45.35 8.51 -42.62
C ALA A 20 -45.38 7.65 -41.35
N SER A 21 -44.74 6.50 -41.43
CA SER A 21 -44.43 5.65 -40.30
C SER A 21 -43.75 6.48 -39.21
N ALA A 22 -44.25 6.38 -37.98
CA ALA A 22 -43.63 6.99 -36.80
C ALA A 22 -42.13 6.69 -36.83
N ASP A 23 -41.33 7.73 -36.76
CA ASP A 23 -39.87 7.62 -36.59
C ASP A 23 -39.59 6.62 -35.47
N ALA A 24 -38.96 5.51 -35.84
CA ALA A 24 -38.43 4.56 -34.88
C ALA A 24 -37.39 5.33 -34.05
N VAL A 25 -37.68 5.51 -32.76
CA VAL A 25 -36.69 6.02 -31.81
C VAL A 25 -35.44 5.19 -31.98
N PRO A 26 -34.27 5.79 -32.29
CA PRO A 26 -33.06 5.02 -32.46
C PRO A 26 -32.83 4.21 -31.18
N PRO A 27 -32.43 2.93 -31.31
CA PRO A 27 -32.18 2.12 -30.11
C PRO A 27 -31.23 2.89 -29.25
N LYS A 28 -31.56 3.06 -27.96
CA LYS A 28 -30.68 3.63 -26.95
C LYS A 28 -29.35 2.90 -27.10
N GLU A 29 -28.31 3.62 -27.47
CA GLU A 29 -26.94 3.12 -27.51
C GLU A 29 -26.68 2.47 -26.15
N GLN A 30 -26.54 1.15 -26.12
CA GLN A 30 -26.27 0.44 -24.89
C GLN A 30 -24.92 0.96 -24.40
N ALA A 31 -24.91 1.44 -23.17
CA ALA A 31 -23.66 1.88 -22.54
C ALA A 31 -22.60 0.79 -22.70
N PRO A 32 -21.34 1.16 -23.00
CA PRO A 32 -20.27 0.18 -23.20
C PRO A 32 -20.12 -0.66 -21.93
N MET A 33 -20.37 -1.96 -22.05
CA MET A 33 -20.22 -2.90 -20.92
C MET A 33 -18.74 -3.14 -20.63
N LEU A 34 -18.38 -3.17 -19.35
CA LEU A 34 -17.08 -3.66 -18.92
C LEU A 34 -16.96 -5.16 -19.23
N THR A 35 -15.83 -5.54 -19.80
CA THR A 35 -15.45 -6.95 -19.98
C THR A 35 -14.17 -7.25 -19.19
N LEU A 36 -13.95 -8.50 -18.80
CA LEU A 36 -12.70 -8.87 -18.10
C LEU A 36 -11.47 -8.59 -18.97
N ASP A 37 -11.56 -8.84 -20.26
CA ASP A 37 -10.47 -8.56 -21.19
C ASP A 37 -10.14 -7.06 -21.23
N ARG A 38 -11.14 -6.16 -21.19
CA ARG A 38 -10.90 -4.71 -21.16
C ARG A 38 -10.49 -4.21 -19.76
N LEU A 39 -11.00 -4.84 -18.71
CA LEU A 39 -10.70 -4.45 -17.31
C LEU A 39 -9.20 -4.55 -16.99
N PHE A 40 -8.55 -5.59 -17.53
CA PHE A 40 -7.12 -5.86 -17.28
C PHE A 40 -6.21 -5.51 -18.47
N ALA A 41 -6.75 -5.08 -19.61
CA ALA A 41 -5.96 -4.70 -20.78
C ALA A 41 -5.16 -3.40 -20.56
N ASN A 42 -4.06 -3.26 -21.30
CA ASN A 42 -3.33 -2.01 -21.45
C ASN A 42 -3.88 -1.20 -22.64
N PRO A 43 -3.92 0.15 -22.55
CA PRO A 43 -3.70 0.95 -21.35
C PRO A 43 -4.85 0.74 -20.33
N PRO A 44 -4.55 0.89 -19.02
CA PRO A 44 -5.58 0.71 -17.98
C PRO A 44 -6.75 1.67 -18.15
N LEU A 45 -7.95 1.25 -17.72
CA LEU A 45 -9.18 2.06 -17.84
C LEU A 45 -9.12 3.38 -17.09
N LEU A 46 -8.44 3.42 -15.97
CA LEU A 46 -8.21 4.65 -15.18
C LEU A 46 -6.94 5.41 -15.61
N GLY A 47 -6.32 5.01 -16.74
CA GLY A 47 -5.01 5.47 -17.14
C GLY A 47 -3.92 4.89 -16.23
N THR A 48 -2.67 5.18 -16.56
CA THR A 48 -1.56 4.84 -15.68
C THR A 48 -1.18 6.08 -14.90
N PRO A 49 -1.46 6.12 -13.58
CA PRO A 49 -1.15 7.30 -12.79
C PRO A 49 0.37 7.51 -12.72
N PRO A 50 0.80 8.77 -12.64
CA PRO A 50 2.18 9.06 -12.33
C PRO A 50 2.56 8.45 -10.97
N ARG A 51 3.78 7.90 -10.87
CA ARG A 51 4.29 7.30 -9.63
C ARG A 51 5.39 8.15 -9.04
N ALA A 52 5.66 7.94 -7.74
CA ALA A 52 6.73 8.61 -7.03
C ALA A 52 6.73 10.14 -7.24
N LEU A 53 5.55 10.74 -7.18
CA LEU A 53 5.41 12.20 -7.27
C LEU A 53 6.19 12.86 -6.13
N THR A 54 7.05 13.81 -6.45
CA THR A 54 7.82 14.58 -5.46
C THR A 54 7.88 16.05 -5.84
N ILE A 55 8.11 16.91 -4.84
CA ILE A 55 8.40 18.33 -5.01
C ILE A 55 9.88 18.53 -4.72
N ALA A 56 10.55 19.31 -5.58
CA ALA A 56 11.93 19.68 -5.34
C ALA A 56 12.07 20.47 -4.03
N PRO A 57 13.19 20.33 -3.28
CA PRO A 57 13.38 21.03 -2.01
C PRO A 57 13.25 22.57 -2.10
N ASP A 58 13.51 23.15 -3.26
CA ASP A 58 13.36 24.58 -3.52
C ASP A 58 11.90 25.02 -3.81
N GLY A 59 10.96 24.05 -3.89
CA GLY A 59 9.55 24.30 -4.17
C GLY A 59 9.25 24.76 -5.61
N ARG A 60 10.20 24.66 -6.54
CA ARG A 60 10.06 25.21 -7.92
C ARG A 60 9.71 24.15 -8.96
N HIS A 61 10.02 22.90 -8.69
CA HIS A 61 9.82 21.80 -9.63
C HIS A 61 9.06 20.66 -8.96
N ILE A 62 8.34 19.93 -9.79
CA ILE A 62 7.81 18.61 -9.44
C ILE A 62 8.43 17.56 -10.36
N ALA A 63 8.59 16.35 -9.84
CA ALA A 63 9.03 15.22 -10.62
C ALA A 63 8.12 14.01 -10.39
N TRP A 64 8.05 13.13 -11.39
CA TRP A 64 7.30 11.88 -11.32
C TRP A 64 7.83 10.87 -12.31
N LEU A 65 7.50 9.61 -12.06
CA LEU A 65 7.71 8.52 -12.98
C LEU A 65 6.47 8.32 -13.86
N GLN A 66 6.66 8.37 -15.17
CA GLN A 66 5.61 8.18 -16.17
C GLN A 66 5.89 6.91 -16.96
N PRO A 67 4.90 6.01 -17.16
CA PRO A 67 5.09 4.84 -18.01
C PRO A 67 5.25 5.24 -19.47
N ARG A 68 5.98 4.44 -20.22
CA ARG A 68 6.15 4.62 -21.66
C ARG A 68 4.88 4.22 -22.41
N GLY A 69 4.64 4.85 -23.55
CA GLY A 69 3.49 4.50 -24.40
C GLY A 69 3.59 3.09 -25.01
N ASP A 70 4.81 2.65 -25.29
CA ASP A 70 5.14 1.35 -25.87
C ASP A 70 5.37 0.24 -24.84
N ASP A 71 5.64 0.60 -23.57
CA ASP A 71 5.84 -0.33 -22.45
C ASP A 71 5.30 0.25 -21.15
N GLN A 72 4.08 -0.11 -20.78
CA GLN A 72 3.39 0.41 -19.59
C GLN A 72 4.02 -0.02 -18.25
N LEU A 73 4.94 -0.95 -18.25
CA LEU A 73 5.68 -1.39 -17.07
C LEU A 73 7.08 -0.73 -16.97
N ARG A 74 7.52 -0.02 -18.00
CA ARG A 74 8.79 0.70 -18.01
C ARG A 74 8.55 2.20 -17.84
N PHE A 75 9.24 2.80 -16.87
CA PHE A 75 9.02 4.19 -16.49
C PHE A 75 10.21 5.08 -16.85
N ASP A 76 9.89 6.29 -17.31
CA ASP A 76 10.79 7.40 -17.52
C ASP A 76 10.58 8.47 -16.45
N LEU A 77 11.60 9.29 -16.21
CA LEU A 77 11.52 10.39 -15.24
C LEU A 77 11.15 11.70 -15.93
N TRP A 78 10.08 12.31 -15.46
CA TRP A 78 9.56 13.59 -15.94
C TRP A 78 9.69 14.67 -14.87
N VAL A 79 9.86 15.92 -15.35
CA VAL A 79 9.94 17.11 -14.48
C VAL A 79 9.06 18.20 -15.07
N GLU A 80 8.40 18.96 -14.19
CA GLU A 80 7.66 20.16 -14.54
C GLU A 80 8.13 21.35 -13.68
N GLU A 81 8.37 22.50 -14.29
CA GLU A 81 8.56 23.76 -13.58
C GLU A 81 7.20 24.30 -13.15
N ILE A 82 6.99 24.47 -11.84
CA ILE A 82 5.70 24.87 -11.26
C ILE A 82 5.21 26.24 -11.77
N ALA A 83 6.13 27.21 -11.96
CA ALA A 83 5.76 28.56 -12.34
C ALA A 83 5.25 28.66 -13.79
N SER A 84 5.90 27.97 -14.72
CA SER A 84 5.58 28.00 -16.15
C SER A 84 4.66 26.89 -16.62
N GLY A 85 4.57 25.77 -15.85
CA GLY A 85 3.90 24.54 -16.26
C GLY A 85 4.64 23.78 -17.37
N GLN A 86 5.89 24.17 -17.66
CA GLN A 86 6.69 23.52 -18.70
C GLN A 86 7.12 22.11 -18.25
N ARG A 87 6.70 21.11 -19.02
CA ARG A 87 7.00 19.69 -18.80
C ARG A 87 8.07 19.20 -19.73
N ARG A 88 8.95 18.33 -19.22
CA ARG A 88 9.92 17.63 -20.05
C ARG A 88 10.29 16.27 -19.45
N MET A 89 10.68 15.35 -20.29
CA MET A 89 11.35 14.14 -19.87
C MET A 89 12.77 14.50 -19.41
N ALA A 90 13.06 14.25 -18.14
CA ALA A 90 14.38 14.50 -17.55
C ALA A 90 15.32 13.33 -17.85
N VAL A 91 14.81 12.10 -17.81
CA VAL A 91 15.56 10.88 -18.12
C VAL A 91 14.68 9.93 -18.93
N ASP A 92 15.19 9.55 -20.12
CA ASP A 92 14.69 8.46 -20.92
C ASP A 92 15.41 7.18 -20.50
N SER A 93 14.68 6.26 -19.88
CA SER A 93 15.22 5.01 -19.33
C SER A 93 15.81 4.09 -20.41
N VAL A 94 15.28 4.14 -21.65
CA VAL A 94 15.78 3.33 -22.76
C VAL A 94 17.03 3.94 -23.38
N ALA A 95 17.09 5.29 -23.45
CA ALA A 95 18.28 5.96 -23.98
C ALA A 95 19.54 5.76 -23.10
N LEU A 96 19.33 5.61 -21.77
CA LEU A 96 20.45 5.35 -20.85
C LEU A 96 20.75 3.85 -20.69
N SER A 97 19.73 2.99 -20.71
CA SER A 97 19.87 1.53 -20.57
C SER A 97 18.86 0.83 -21.48
N ALA A 98 19.31 0.45 -22.68
CA ALA A 98 18.43 -0.16 -23.69
C ALA A 98 18.14 -1.65 -23.42
N ALA A 99 19.05 -2.36 -22.72
CA ALA A 99 18.89 -3.77 -22.38
C ALA A 99 18.35 -3.93 -20.95
N PRO A 100 17.51 -4.95 -20.69
CA PRO A 100 17.16 -5.31 -19.31
C PRO A 100 18.42 -5.68 -18.54
N ALA A 101 18.58 -5.14 -17.31
CA ALA A 101 19.66 -5.54 -16.43
C ALA A 101 19.38 -6.90 -15.80
N ASP A 102 20.44 -7.65 -15.57
CA ASP A 102 20.42 -8.84 -14.70
C ASP A 102 20.64 -8.37 -13.25
N LEU A 103 19.51 -8.00 -12.60
CA LEU A 103 19.54 -7.46 -11.26
C LEU A 103 19.90 -8.53 -10.23
N SER A 104 20.62 -8.13 -9.18
CA SER A 104 20.93 -9.02 -8.07
C SER A 104 19.66 -9.52 -7.37
N GLU A 105 19.74 -10.70 -6.76
CA GLU A 105 18.62 -11.25 -5.99
C GLU A 105 18.18 -10.31 -4.86
N ALA A 106 19.12 -9.64 -4.21
CA ALA A 106 18.83 -8.64 -3.18
C ALA A 106 17.97 -7.47 -3.70
N GLU A 107 18.26 -6.96 -4.91
CA GLU A 107 17.43 -5.91 -5.53
C GLU A 107 16.06 -6.44 -5.95
N LEU A 108 15.97 -7.64 -6.49
CA LEU A 108 14.70 -8.27 -6.86
C LEU A 108 13.81 -8.44 -5.62
N MET A 109 14.36 -8.93 -4.51
CA MET A 109 13.65 -9.05 -3.24
C MET A 109 13.23 -7.69 -2.69
N ARG A 110 14.11 -6.68 -2.72
CA ARG A 110 13.80 -5.31 -2.31
C ARG A 110 12.63 -4.73 -3.13
N ARG A 111 12.64 -4.95 -4.45
CA ARG A 111 11.53 -4.53 -5.33
C ARG A 111 10.22 -5.25 -5.02
N GLU A 112 10.28 -6.53 -4.68
CA GLU A 112 9.07 -7.27 -4.25
C GLU A 112 8.49 -6.65 -2.97
N ARG A 113 9.32 -6.39 -1.94
CA ARG A 113 8.89 -5.74 -0.69
C ARG A 113 8.34 -4.33 -0.92
N ALA A 114 8.96 -3.57 -1.83
CA ALA A 114 8.48 -2.26 -2.26
C ALA A 114 7.24 -2.32 -3.20
N ARG A 115 6.74 -3.54 -3.53
CA ARG A 115 5.64 -3.76 -4.49
C ARG A 115 5.97 -3.27 -5.92
N LEU A 116 7.25 -3.33 -6.29
CA LEU A 116 7.81 -2.87 -7.57
C LEU A 116 8.34 -3.99 -8.48
N ALA A 117 8.13 -5.26 -8.15
CA ALA A 117 8.71 -6.40 -8.86
C ALA A 117 8.44 -6.43 -10.38
N SER A 118 7.26 -5.96 -10.81
CA SER A 118 6.89 -5.89 -12.22
C SER A 118 7.34 -4.61 -12.93
N VAL A 119 7.92 -3.64 -12.21
CA VAL A 119 8.30 -2.33 -12.75
C VAL A 119 9.71 -2.38 -13.33
N ARG A 120 9.89 -1.79 -14.52
CA ARG A 120 11.14 -1.69 -15.26
C ARG A 120 11.55 -0.25 -15.48
N GLY A 121 12.80 -0.04 -15.90
CA GLY A 121 13.36 1.30 -16.08
C GLY A 121 13.60 1.98 -14.74
N ILE A 122 13.19 3.24 -14.61
CA ILE A 122 13.40 4.00 -13.40
C ILE A 122 12.33 3.61 -12.38
N VAL A 123 12.75 3.12 -11.21
CA VAL A 123 11.86 2.67 -10.13
C VAL A 123 11.81 3.63 -8.96
N ASP A 124 12.86 4.43 -8.80
CA ASP A 124 13.03 5.42 -7.73
C ASP A 124 13.94 6.55 -8.21
N TYR A 125 13.91 7.70 -7.54
CA TYR A 125 14.81 8.83 -7.75
C TYR A 125 14.82 9.74 -6.52
N GLN A 126 15.83 10.59 -6.41
CA GLN A 126 15.97 11.54 -5.32
C GLN A 126 16.42 12.91 -5.82
N TRP A 127 15.81 13.98 -5.32
CA TRP A 127 16.26 15.35 -5.56
C TRP A 127 17.56 15.64 -4.82
N SER A 128 18.46 16.38 -5.48
CA SER A 128 19.55 17.07 -4.77
C SER A 128 18.98 18.16 -3.85
N PRO A 129 19.68 18.50 -2.76
CA PRO A 129 19.20 19.49 -1.78
C PRO A 129 18.91 20.88 -2.39
N ASP A 130 19.59 21.24 -3.48
CA ASP A 130 19.40 22.50 -4.21
C ASP A 130 18.26 22.45 -5.24
N GLY A 131 17.59 21.29 -5.40
CA GLY A 131 16.49 21.08 -6.34
C GLY A 131 16.90 21.11 -7.82
N ARG A 132 18.20 20.97 -8.15
CA ARG A 132 18.70 21.14 -9.52
C ARG A 132 19.17 19.87 -10.20
N THR A 133 19.32 18.80 -9.45
CA THR A 133 19.82 17.51 -9.95
C THR A 133 18.98 16.38 -9.36
N LEU A 134 18.80 15.31 -10.12
CA LEU A 134 18.14 14.09 -9.68
C LEU A 134 19.16 12.94 -9.66
N LEU A 135 19.22 12.24 -8.53
CA LEU A 135 19.88 10.93 -8.44
C LEU A 135 18.90 9.88 -8.97
N VAL A 136 19.35 9.04 -9.90
CA VAL A 136 18.50 8.06 -10.57
C VAL A 136 19.19 6.70 -10.58
N PRO A 137 18.81 5.76 -9.72
CA PRO A 137 19.18 4.36 -9.89
C PRO A 137 18.49 3.79 -11.12
N LEU A 138 19.24 3.18 -12.02
CA LEU A 138 18.70 2.59 -13.24
C LEU A 138 19.50 1.34 -13.61
N ASP A 139 18.79 0.22 -13.64
CA ASP A 139 19.29 -1.08 -14.11
C ASP A 139 20.62 -1.51 -13.46
N GLY A 140 20.76 -1.25 -12.15
CA GLY A 140 21.91 -1.64 -11.34
C GLY A 140 22.97 -0.57 -11.18
N ASP A 141 22.95 0.49 -11.99
CA ASP A 141 23.88 1.62 -11.92
C ASP A 141 23.21 2.91 -11.39
N ILE A 142 24.04 3.89 -11.03
CA ILE A 142 23.61 5.17 -10.48
C ILE A 142 23.91 6.28 -11.48
N TRP A 143 22.92 7.13 -11.73
CA TRP A 143 23.01 8.29 -12.62
C TRP A 143 22.68 9.57 -11.88
N LEU A 144 23.29 10.68 -12.33
CA LEU A 144 22.90 12.04 -11.98
C LEU A 144 22.31 12.73 -13.20
N ALA A 145 21.08 13.21 -13.08
CA ALA A 145 20.36 13.93 -14.11
C ALA A 145 20.16 15.39 -13.70
N PRO A 146 21.04 16.32 -14.13
CA PRO A 146 20.86 17.74 -13.86
C PRO A 146 19.64 18.29 -14.62
N LEU A 147 18.94 19.26 -14.06
CA LEU A 147 17.83 19.93 -14.75
C LEU A 147 18.31 20.67 -16.03
N SER A 148 19.56 21.06 -16.07
CA SER A 148 20.20 21.63 -17.26
C SER A 148 21.41 20.80 -17.64
N GLY A 149 21.34 20.14 -18.79
CA GLY A 149 22.44 19.30 -19.27
C GLY A 149 22.03 17.84 -19.51
N LYS A 150 23.02 16.99 -19.75
CA LYS A 150 22.81 15.56 -20.00
C LYS A 150 23.01 14.77 -18.71
N PRO A 151 22.29 13.65 -18.52
CA PRO A 151 22.58 12.72 -17.46
C PRO A 151 24.03 12.22 -17.54
N ARG A 152 24.69 12.05 -16.39
CA ARG A 152 26.00 11.42 -16.27
C ARG A 152 25.94 10.20 -15.37
N GLN A 153 26.63 9.16 -15.75
CA GLN A 153 26.78 7.93 -14.97
C GLN A 153 27.75 8.17 -13.81
N VAL A 154 27.40 7.68 -12.64
CA VAL A 154 28.21 7.75 -11.41
C VAL A 154 28.93 6.44 -11.19
N THR A 155 28.22 5.32 -11.38
CA THR A 155 28.78 3.97 -11.32
C THR A 155 28.60 3.28 -12.67
N ALA A 156 29.53 2.38 -13.01
CA ALA A 156 29.50 1.59 -14.24
C ALA A 156 30.12 0.24 -13.92
N THR A 157 29.41 -0.62 -13.20
CA THR A 157 29.92 -1.90 -12.71
C THR A 157 29.06 -3.05 -13.22
N SER A 158 29.55 -4.27 -13.13
CA SER A 158 28.78 -5.49 -13.41
C SER A 158 27.91 -5.91 -12.20
N ALA A 159 28.15 -5.33 -11.02
CA ALA A 159 27.38 -5.58 -9.82
C ALA A 159 26.21 -4.58 -9.73
N THR A 160 25.17 -4.97 -9.02
CA THR A 160 24.00 -4.09 -8.77
C THR A 160 24.26 -3.20 -7.56
N GLU A 161 24.18 -1.87 -7.75
CA GLU A 161 24.10 -0.90 -6.65
C GLU A 161 22.67 -0.79 -6.17
N ILE A 162 22.45 -0.97 -4.88
CA ILE A 162 21.12 -0.89 -4.26
C ILE A 162 21.08 0.22 -3.21
N ASP A 163 19.87 0.74 -2.96
CA ASP A 163 19.58 1.79 -1.95
C ASP A 163 20.48 3.02 -2.09
N ALA A 164 20.65 3.53 -3.32
CA ALA A 164 21.44 4.74 -3.56
C ALA A 164 20.81 5.96 -2.88
N ARG A 165 21.65 6.76 -2.17
CA ARG A 165 21.23 7.94 -1.41
C ARG A 165 22.15 9.12 -1.65
N LEU A 166 21.57 10.32 -1.85
CA LEU A 166 22.33 11.57 -1.79
C LEU A 166 22.58 11.97 -0.33
N SER A 167 23.77 12.50 -0.07
CA SER A 167 24.03 13.15 1.22
C SER A 167 23.22 14.47 1.37
N PRO A 168 22.88 14.90 2.58
CA PRO A 168 22.03 16.07 2.83
C PRO A 168 22.51 17.39 2.22
N ARG A 169 23.82 17.55 1.96
CA ARG A 169 24.39 18.70 1.27
C ARG A 169 24.70 18.43 -0.21
N GLY A 170 24.37 17.22 -0.70
CA GLY A 170 24.55 16.84 -2.10
C GLY A 170 26.00 16.64 -2.53
N LYS A 171 26.93 16.48 -1.60
CA LYS A 171 28.35 16.32 -1.88
C LYS A 171 28.73 14.90 -2.25
N TYR A 172 27.99 13.93 -1.72
CA TYR A 172 28.26 12.51 -1.88
C TYR A 172 26.99 11.76 -2.30
N THR A 173 27.21 10.58 -2.89
CA THR A 173 26.18 9.53 -2.94
C THR A 173 26.70 8.28 -2.26
N SER A 174 25.84 7.58 -1.53
CA SER A 174 26.13 6.28 -0.90
C SER A 174 25.23 5.21 -1.48
N PHE A 175 25.66 3.97 -1.45
CA PHE A 175 24.92 2.80 -1.93
C PHE A 175 25.51 1.52 -1.35
N VAL A 176 24.79 0.42 -1.49
CA VAL A 176 25.26 -0.91 -1.13
C VAL A 176 25.61 -1.68 -2.42
N ARG A 177 26.78 -2.31 -2.43
CA ARG A 177 27.23 -3.23 -3.45
C ARG A 177 27.89 -4.44 -2.80
N ASP A 178 27.51 -5.64 -3.22
CA ASP A 178 28.06 -6.88 -2.67
C ASP A 178 28.06 -6.90 -1.11
N GLN A 179 26.88 -6.55 -0.52
CA GLN A 179 26.65 -6.50 0.92
C GLN A 179 27.51 -5.48 1.70
N ASN A 180 28.20 -4.57 1.01
CA ASN A 180 29.04 -3.54 1.62
C ASN A 180 28.64 -2.14 1.21
N MET A 181 28.87 -1.17 2.11
CA MET A 181 28.61 0.24 1.89
C MET A 181 29.73 0.92 1.12
N PHE A 182 29.34 1.69 0.12
CA PHE A 182 30.23 2.53 -0.69
C PHE A 182 29.76 3.98 -0.69
N VAL A 183 30.70 4.88 -0.92
CA VAL A 183 30.47 6.32 -1.08
C VAL A 183 31.26 6.83 -2.28
N VAL A 184 30.61 7.66 -3.10
CA VAL A 184 31.26 8.42 -4.18
C VAL A 184 31.22 9.91 -3.86
N ASP A 185 32.36 10.57 -3.92
CA ASP A 185 32.46 12.03 -3.92
C ASP A 185 32.03 12.55 -5.31
N LEU A 186 30.91 13.25 -5.38
CA LEU A 186 30.29 13.67 -6.65
C LEU A 186 31.07 14.77 -7.38
N GLY A 187 31.93 15.51 -6.66
CA GLY A 187 32.79 16.53 -7.23
C GLY A 187 34.03 15.95 -7.90
N THR A 188 34.64 14.92 -7.29
CA THR A 188 35.87 14.28 -7.77
C THR A 188 35.65 12.99 -8.54
N GLY A 189 34.49 12.35 -8.38
CA GLY A 189 34.18 11.02 -8.89
C GLY A 189 34.88 9.89 -8.15
N LYS A 190 35.56 10.18 -7.02
CA LYS A 190 36.30 9.18 -6.27
C LYS A 190 35.36 8.31 -5.45
N GLU A 191 35.33 7.01 -5.74
CA GLU A 191 34.65 5.97 -4.98
C GLU A 191 35.54 5.43 -3.85
N ARG A 192 34.92 5.03 -2.73
CA ARG A 192 35.56 4.25 -1.67
C ARG A 192 34.57 3.37 -0.94
N ALA A 193 35.00 2.21 -0.51
CA ALA A 193 34.27 1.37 0.43
C ALA A 193 34.32 1.98 1.84
N LEU A 194 33.18 2.02 2.53
CA LEU A 194 33.10 2.34 3.96
C LEU A 194 33.18 1.06 4.79
N THR A 195 32.66 -0.06 4.27
CA THR A 195 32.72 -1.37 4.93
C THR A 195 33.32 -2.40 3.99
N THR A 196 33.92 -3.46 4.55
CA THR A 196 34.54 -4.56 3.78
C THR A 196 34.23 -5.92 4.42
N GLY A 197 33.42 -5.95 5.49
CA GLY A 197 33.07 -7.17 6.23
C GLY A 197 31.81 -7.87 5.73
N GLY A 198 31.16 -7.35 4.70
CA GLY A 198 29.94 -7.94 4.12
C GLY A 198 30.24 -9.17 3.29
N GLY A 199 29.33 -10.14 3.36
CA GLY A 199 29.38 -11.40 2.63
C GLY A 199 28.64 -12.52 3.37
N GLY A 200 28.08 -13.46 2.63
CA GLY A 200 27.32 -14.57 3.20
C GLY A 200 26.09 -14.12 3.99
N ALA A 201 26.12 -14.30 5.30
CA ALA A 201 25.04 -13.90 6.19
C ALA A 201 25.18 -12.48 6.77
N ILE A 202 26.28 -11.76 6.45
CA ILE A 202 26.57 -10.43 6.98
C ILE A 202 26.37 -9.41 5.88
N SER A 203 25.60 -8.35 6.16
CA SER A 203 25.42 -7.21 5.26
C SER A 203 25.46 -5.88 5.99
N TYR A 204 25.82 -4.84 5.25
CA TYR A 204 25.90 -3.47 5.74
C TYR A 204 25.01 -2.55 4.90
N GLY A 205 24.35 -1.61 5.55
CA GLY A 205 23.58 -0.56 4.90
C GLY A 205 22.23 -0.99 4.31
N VAL A 206 21.82 -2.24 4.53
CA VAL A 206 20.54 -2.78 4.12
C VAL A 206 19.60 -2.97 5.31
N ALA A 207 18.33 -3.08 5.04
CA ALA A 207 17.34 -3.51 6.01
C ALA A 207 17.17 -5.04 5.93
N GLU A 208 17.03 -5.69 7.07
CA GLU A 208 16.68 -7.11 7.19
C GLU A 208 15.24 -7.39 6.72
N PHE A 209 14.91 -8.67 6.50
CA PHE A 209 13.62 -9.10 5.93
C PHE A 209 12.41 -8.45 6.62
N VAL A 210 12.27 -8.59 7.94
CA VAL A 210 11.10 -8.06 8.69
C VAL A 210 11.02 -6.55 8.69
N ALA A 211 12.16 -5.87 8.59
CA ALA A 211 12.17 -4.41 8.46
C ALA A 211 11.59 -3.96 7.12
N GLN A 212 11.92 -4.67 6.05
CA GLN A 212 11.41 -4.38 4.71
C GLN A 212 9.93 -4.74 4.55
N GLU A 213 9.50 -5.90 5.06
CA GLU A 213 8.14 -6.40 4.86
C GLU A 213 7.13 -5.82 5.85
N GLU A 214 7.51 -5.66 7.14
CA GLU A 214 6.57 -5.42 8.22
C GLU A 214 6.75 -4.05 8.92
N MET A 215 7.92 -3.40 8.75
CA MET A 215 8.21 -2.15 9.42
C MET A 215 8.29 -0.95 8.45
N ASP A 216 8.05 -1.15 7.17
CA ASP A 216 8.19 -0.12 6.11
C ASP A 216 9.59 0.55 6.10
N ARG A 217 10.64 -0.17 6.50
CA ARG A 217 12.02 0.29 6.49
C ARG A 217 12.82 -0.44 5.42
N LEU A 218 13.10 0.23 4.30
CA LEU A 218 13.82 -0.31 3.16
C LEU A 218 15.31 0.03 3.14
N THR A 219 15.79 0.82 4.10
CA THR A 219 17.18 1.30 4.18
C THR A 219 17.86 0.87 5.48
N GLY A 220 19.17 0.71 5.41
CA GLY A 220 20.05 0.53 6.56
C GLY A 220 21.12 1.61 6.68
N GLN A 221 20.93 2.80 6.07
CA GLN A 221 21.90 3.88 6.05
C GLN A 221 21.26 5.25 6.29
N TRP A 222 21.91 6.10 7.11
CA TRP A 222 21.39 7.42 7.47
C TRP A 222 22.51 8.45 7.55
N TRP A 223 22.48 9.43 6.68
CA TRP A 223 23.44 10.51 6.62
C TRP A 223 23.25 11.53 7.74
N ALA A 224 24.35 11.96 8.35
CA ALA A 224 24.36 13.15 9.22
C ALA A 224 24.12 14.43 8.38
N PRO A 225 23.46 15.48 8.94
CA PRO A 225 23.07 16.66 8.18
C PRO A 225 24.24 17.48 7.61
N ASP A 226 25.47 17.24 8.08
CA ASP A 226 26.69 17.95 7.65
C ASP A 226 27.51 17.20 6.58
N ASP A 227 27.06 16.03 6.13
CA ASP A 227 27.76 15.10 5.24
C ASP A 227 29.06 14.51 5.82
N ALA A 228 29.34 14.70 7.10
CA ALA A 228 30.60 14.24 7.70
C ALA A 228 30.55 12.78 8.16
N ARG A 229 29.35 12.27 8.43
CA ARG A 229 29.13 10.93 9.00
C ARG A 229 27.94 10.25 8.35
N ILE A 230 27.94 8.92 8.45
CA ILE A 230 26.82 8.08 8.07
C ILE A 230 26.63 6.99 9.12
N ALA A 231 25.41 6.83 9.62
CA ALA A 231 25.03 5.70 10.46
C ALA A 231 24.67 4.53 9.53
N ILE A 232 25.22 3.35 9.81
CA ILE A 232 25.10 2.15 8.97
C ILE A 232 24.65 0.98 9.84
N ALA A 233 23.57 0.34 9.47
CA ALA A 233 23.17 -0.92 10.07
C ALA A 233 24.07 -2.04 9.58
N ARG A 234 24.58 -2.86 10.50
CA ARG A 234 25.18 -4.16 10.21
C ARG A 234 24.14 -5.21 10.57
N VAL A 235 23.75 -6.01 9.60
CA VAL A 235 22.76 -7.08 9.72
C VAL A 235 23.49 -8.42 9.70
N ASP A 236 23.26 -9.25 10.73
CA ASP A 236 23.80 -10.59 10.86
C ASP A 236 22.66 -11.61 10.88
N GLU A 237 22.49 -12.32 9.79
CA GLU A 237 21.46 -13.34 9.60
C GLU A 237 21.96 -14.76 9.83
N SER A 238 23.13 -14.96 10.46
CA SER A 238 23.75 -16.28 10.64
C SER A 238 22.83 -17.26 11.36
N ASP A 239 22.05 -16.78 12.33
CA ASP A 239 21.13 -17.58 13.13
C ASP A 239 19.71 -17.68 12.51
N VAL A 240 19.41 -16.89 11.45
CA VAL A 240 18.11 -16.91 10.80
C VAL A 240 17.96 -18.19 9.98
N LYS A 241 16.82 -18.84 10.14
CA LYS A 241 16.51 -20.10 9.45
C LYS A 241 16.54 -19.93 7.94
N VAL A 242 17.24 -20.82 7.25
CA VAL A 242 17.23 -20.89 5.78
C VAL A 242 16.00 -21.67 5.33
N ALA A 243 15.17 -21.04 4.52
CA ALA A 243 14.06 -21.67 3.82
C ALA A 243 14.45 -21.92 2.36
N VAL A 244 14.24 -23.15 1.91
CA VAL A 244 14.41 -23.48 0.49
C VAL A 244 13.12 -23.09 -0.24
N ARG A 245 13.25 -22.25 -1.26
CA ARG A 245 12.14 -21.77 -2.09
C ARG A 245 12.22 -22.39 -3.47
N ALA A 246 11.12 -22.95 -3.93
CA ALA A 246 11.00 -23.44 -5.29
C ALA A 246 10.02 -22.56 -6.08
N ALA A 247 10.55 -21.60 -6.82
CA ALA A 247 9.76 -20.80 -7.76
C ALA A 247 9.51 -21.61 -9.03
N ILE A 248 8.36 -22.25 -9.12
CA ILE A 248 7.99 -23.09 -10.26
C ILE A 248 7.42 -22.21 -11.36
N GLY A 249 8.14 -22.10 -12.47
CA GLY A 249 7.75 -21.34 -13.65
C GLY A 249 7.48 -22.21 -14.86
N SER A 250 6.98 -21.60 -15.96
CA SER A 250 6.73 -22.30 -17.23
C SER A 250 7.98 -22.80 -17.93
N SER A 251 9.13 -22.19 -17.67
CA SER A 251 10.46 -22.54 -18.25
C SER A 251 11.33 -23.40 -17.33
N GLY A 252 10.80 -23.80 -16.16
CA GLY A 252 11.52 -24.62 -15.18
C GLY A 252 11.31 -24.13 -13.74
N THR A 253 12.03 -24.75 -12.83
CA THR A 253 12.01 -24.42 -11.40
C THR A 253 13.32 -23.73 -11.02
N LYS A 254 13.23 -22.51 -10.48
CA LYS A 254 14.35 -21.86 -9.80
C LYS A 254 14.27 -22.22 -8.32
N VAL A 255 15.31 -22.85 -7.80
CA VAL A 255 15.46 -23.10 -6.37
C VAL A 255 16.39 -22.03 -5.81
N SER A 256 15.96 -21.35 -4.74
CA SER A 256 16.76 -20.39 -3.99
C SER A 256 16.70 -20.67 -2.50
N GLU A 257 17.72 -20.25 -1.78
CA GLU A 257 17.75 -20.25 -0.33
C GLU A 257 17.47 -18.84 0.16
N GLN A 258 16.48 -18.70 1.03
CA GLN A 258 16.12 -17.45 1.65
C GLN A 258 16.22 -17.56 3.16
N ARG A 259 16.92 -16.61 3.79
CA ARG A 259 16.85 -16.49 5.24
C ARG A 259 15.51 -15.86 5.61
N TYR A 260 14.70 -16.63 6.31
CA TYR A 260 13.34 -16.23 6.66
C TYR A 260 13.10 -16.49 8.16
N PRO A 261 12.82 -15.45 8.95
CA PRO A 261 12.59 -15.57 10.38
C PRO A 261 11.15 -16.03 10.67
N PHE A 262 10.90 -17.33 10.58
CA PHE A 262 9.59 -17.88 10.94
C PHE A 262 9.24 -17.60 12.39
N ALA A 263 7.96 -17.40 12.71
CA ALA A 263 7.48 -17.19 14.07
C ALA A 263 8.09 -18.20 15.06
N GLY A 264 8.65 -17.70 16.16
CA GLY A 264 9.33 -18.51 17.18
C GLY A 264 10.80 -18.85 16.88
N THR A 265 11.33 -18.47 15.70
CA THR A 265 12.75 -18.70 15.37
C THR A 265 13.58 -17.42 15.59
N PRO A 266 14.92 -17.52 15.59
CA PRO A 266 15.77 -16.34 15.72
C PRO A 266 15.56 -15.29 14.61
N ASN A 267 15.58 -14.02 14.97
CA ASN A 267 15.66 -12.89 14.06
C ASN A 267 17.11 -12.61 13.63
N ALA A 268 17.31 -11.78 12.62
CA ALA A 268 18.58 -11.14 12.32
C ALA A 268 19.05 -10.29 13.52
N LYS A 269 20.34 -10.33 13.83
CA LYS A 269 20.96 -9.44 14.81
C LYS A 269 21.38 -8.17 14.10
N VAL A 270 20.84 -7.03 14.56
CA VAL A 270 21.11 -5.73 13.94
C VAL A 270 21.91 -4.88 14.92
N THR A 271 23.07 -4.39 14.48
CA THR A 271 23.88 -3.39 15.19
C THR A 271 23.97 -2.11 14.35
N LEU A 272 24.33 -1.00 14.96
CA LEU A 272 24.44 0.30 14.31
C LEU A 272 25.85 0.86 14.52
N GLU A 273 26.48 1.25 13.42
CA GLU A 273 27.83 1.82 13.39
C GLU A 273 27.79 3.22 12.80
N ILE A 274 28.56 4.15 13.35
CA ILE A 274 28.71 5.50 12.80
C ILE A 274 30.07 5.62 12.15
N HIS A 275 30.09 5.78 10.83
CA HIS A 275 31.28 5.90 10.01
C HIS A 275 31.58 7.36 9.69
N SER A 276 32.82 7.81 9.95
CA SER A 276 33.28 9.14 9.58
C SER A 276 33.83 9.15 8.14
N LEU A 277 33.46 10.15 7.35
CA LEU A 277 34.04 10.34 6.02
C LEU A 277 35.49 10.82 6.06
N ALA A 278 35.96 11.30 7.19
CA ALA A 278 37.39 11.59 7.39
C ALA A 278 38.24 10.31 7.59
N GLY A 279 37.60 9.15 7.76
CA GLY A 279 38.27 7.87 8.06
C GLY A 279 38.32 7.59 9.56
N GLY A 280 39.04 6.54 9.94
CA GLY A 280 39.11 6.03 11.32
C GLY A 280 38.22 4.79 11.52
N ALA A 281 38.29 4.21 12.73
CA ALA A 281 37.41 3.11 13.11
C ALA A 281 35.96 3.62 13.29
N PRO A 282 34.96 2.81 12.91
CA PRO A 282 33.56 3.18 13.16
C PRO A 282 33.26 3.22 14.66
N VAL A 283 32.35 4.11 15.03
CA VAL A 283 31.84 4.21 16.40
C VAL A 283 30.66 3.24 16.53
N GLN A 284 30.75 2.28 17.44
CA GLN A 284 29.65 1.37 17.73
C GLN A 284 28.60 2.07 18.59
N VAL A 285 27.34 1.99 18.18
CA VAL A 285 26.22 2.54 18.95
C VAL A 285 25.79 1.54 20.02
N ASP A 286 25.69 2.00 21.26
CA ASP A 286 25.12 1.23 22.35
C ASP A 286 23.60 1.13 22.20
N LEU A 287 23.11 -0.01 21.72
CA LEU A 287 21.69 -0.32 21.61
C LEU A 287 21.15 -1.13 22.81
N GLY A 288 21.96 -1.30 23.87
CA GLY A 288 21.64 -2.07 25.06
C GLY A 288 22.13 -3.52 24.99
N ALA A 289 22.01 -4.23 26.11
CA ALA A 289 22.54 -5.59 26.27
C ALA A 289 21.69 -6.67 25.58
N ASP A 290 20.40 -6.44 25.41
CA ASP A 290 19.53 -7.36 24.68
C ASP A 290 19.76 -7.19 23.16
N SER A 291 20.02 -8.28 22.46
CA SER A 291 20.22 -8.29 21.01
C SER A 291 18.99 -8.76 20.22
N ASP A 292 17.91 -9.19 20.89
CA ASP A 292 16.68 -9.66 20.25
C ASP A 292 15.61 -8.53 20.29
N PHE A 293 15.83 -7.52 19.47
CA PHE A 293 14.98 -6.35 19.32
C PHE A 293 14.85 -6.01 17.83
N TYR A 294 13.94 -5.12 17.50
CA TYR A 294 13.80 -4.53 16.18
C TYR A 294 14.35 -3.11 16.14
N LEU A 295 15.32 -2.85 15.25
CA LEU A 295 15.76 -1.50 14.92
C LEU A 295 14.70 -0.86 14.00
N ALA A 296 13.78 -0.09 14.59
CA ALA A 296 12.65 0.44 13.84
C ALA A 296 13.03 1.63 12.94
N ARG A 297 13.62 2.69 13.53
CA ARG A 297 14.00 3.92 12.81
C ARG A 297 15.28 4.52 13.37
N VAL A 298 15.98 5.30 12.53
CA VAL A 298 17.13 6.13 12.91
C VAL A 298 16.95 7.52 12.31
N ASN A 299 17.03 8.56 13.12
CA ASN A 299 16.85 9.95 12.70
C ASN A 299 17.95 10.83 13.31
N TRP A 300 18.71 11.53 12.49
CA TRP A 300 19.64 12.54 12.99
C TRP A 300 18.89 13.78 13.48
N LEU A 301 19.17 14.23 14.68
CA LEU A 301 18.68 15.52 15.21
C LEU A 301 19.59 16.67 14.78
N ASN A 302 20.88 16.44 14.80
CA ASN A 302 21.93 17.38 14.40
C ASN A 302 23.21 16.59 14.00
N ALA A 303 24.33 17.27 13.73
CA ALA A 303 25.56 16.60 13.29
C ALA A 303 26.18 15.65 14.33
N ASN A 304 25.83 15.80 15.61
CA ASN A 304 26.46 15.06 16.73
C ASN A 304 25.49 14.14 17.45
N GLN A 305 24.21 14.17 17.16
CA GLN A 305 23.18 13.39 17.87
C GLN A 305 22.17 12.80 16.93
N LEU A 306 21.79 11.55 17.19
CA LEU A 306 20.71 10.87 16.50
C LEU A 306 19.76 10.21 17.49
N VAL A 307 18.51 10.02 17.07
CA VAL A 307 17.50 9.27 17.81
C VAL A 307 17.32 7.92 17.12
N VAL A 308 17.42 6.86 17.91
CA VAL A 308 17.19 5.49 17.47
C VAL A 308 15.92 4.96 18.14
N GLN A 309 15.03 4.40 17.33
CA GLN A 309 13.83 3.71 17.78
C GLN A 309 14.13 2.21 17.89
N ARG A 310 14.13 1.70 19.12
CA ARG A 310 14.36 0.30 19.45
C ARG A 310 13.08 -0.30 20.00
N GLN A 311 12.50 -1.26 19.29
CA GLN A 311 11.29 -1.97 19.69
C GLN A 311 11.63 -3.36 20.25
N THR A 312 11.05 -3.76 21.37
CA THR A 312 11.19 -5.11 21.91
C THR A 312 10.58 -6.14 20.97
N ARG A 313 11.07 -7.39 21.00
CA ARG A 313 10.56 -8.46 20.14
C ARG A 313 9.04 -8.68 20.29
N ASP A 314 8.52 -8.59 21.51
CA ASP A 314 7.08 -8.69 21.78
C ASP A 314 6.30 -7.42 21.38
N GLN A 315 7.00 -6.40 20.90
CA GLN A 315 6.50 -5.12 20.39
C GLN A 315 5.67 -4.29 21.39
N LYS A 316 5.72 -4.64 22.66
CA LYS A 316 4.99 -3.92 23.72
C LYS A 316 5.68 -2.66 24.20
N ARG A 317 6.93 -2.48 23.83
CA ARG A 317 7.74 -1.34 24.21
C ARG A 317 8.58 -0.84 23.04
N LEU A 318 8.53 0.48 22.83
CA LEU A 318 9.34 1.22 21.87
C LEU A 318 10.15 2.26 22.63
N ASP A 319 11.47 2.08 22.71
CA ASP A 319 12.40 3.03 23.33
C ASP A 319 12.92 4.01 22.30
N LEU A 320 12.90 5.31 22.63
CA LEU A 320 13.62 6.33 21.89
C LEU A 320 14.96 6.58 22.58
N LEU A 321 16.03 6.16 21.92
CA LEU A 321 17.42 6.33 22.39
C LEU A 321 18.01 7.59 21.77
N LEU A 322 18.49 8.53 22.61
CA LEU A 322 19.37 9.59 22.15
C LEU A 322 20.80 9.10 22.16
N VAL A 323 21.45 9.13 21.03
CA VAL A 323 22.81 8.62 20.80
C VAL A 323 23.76 9.79 20.57
N ASP A 324 24.89 9.79 21.24
CA ASP A 324 26.03 10.66 20.97
C ASP A 324 26.88 10.07 19.83
N ALA A 325 27.05 10.80 18.75
CA ALA A 325 27.69 10.28 17.54
C ALA A 325 29.23 10.16 17.64
N ASP A 326 29.87 10.81 18.62
CA ASP A 326 31.31 10.73 18.82
C ASP A 326 31.71 9.51 19.68
N THR A 327 30.83 9.09 20.58
CA THR A 327 31.11 8.02 21.54
C THR A 327 30.28 6.77 21.34
N GLY A 328 29.16 6.86 20.64
CA GLY A 328 28.17 5.78 20.51
C GLY A 328 27.32 5.57 21.77
N ALA A 329 27.58 6.31 22.84
CA ALA A 329 26.82 6.20 24.08
C ALA A 329 25.38 6.63 23.88
N SER A 330 24.43 5.86 24.44
CA SER A 330 23.02 6.13 24.34
C SER A 330 22.34 6.30 25.70
N ARG A 331 21.21 7.02 25.68
CA ARG A 331 20.27 7.06 26.80
C ARG A 331 18.83 7.09 26.31
N ILE A 332 17.94 6.49 27.05
CA ILE A 332 16.52 6.55 26.75
C ILE A 332 16.00 7.96 27.01
N LEU A 333 15.37 8.58 26.02
CA LEU A 333 14.62 9.83 26.19
C LEU A 333 13.27 9.55 26.86
N PHE A 334 12.52 8.63 26.27
CA PHE A 334 11.26 8.11 26.79
C PHE A 334 10.97 6.76 26.14
N SER A 335 9.95 6.07 26.65
CA SER A 335 9.45 4.81 26.11
C SER A 335 7.94 4.90 25.86
N GLU A 336 7.49 4.44 24.71
CA GLU A 336 6.09 4.11 24.46
C GLU A 336 5.84 2.67 24.92
N THR A 337 4.72 2.42 25.58
CA THR A 337 4.35 1.09 26.06
C THR A 337 2.89 0.78 25.79
N SER A 338 2.57 -0.49 25.59
CA SER A 338 1.22 -0.99 25.38
C SER A 338 1.07 -2.39 25.97
N ASP A 339 -0.11 -2.74 26.45
CA ASP A 339 -0.41 -4.11 26.89
C ASP A 339 -0.47 -5.10 25.71
N THR A 340 -0.63 -4.60 24.48
CA THR A 340 -0.73 -5.39 23.27
C THR A 340 0.47 -5.20 22.35
N TRP A 341 0.55 -4.08 21.64
CA TRP A 341 1.71 -3.68 20.84
C TRP A 341 1.73 -2.16 20.65
N VAL A 342 2.90 -1.62 20.32
CA VAL A 342 3.12 -0.22 19.94
C VAL A 342 3.23 -0.17 18.41
N ASN A 343 2.38 0.62 17.74
CA ASN A 343 2.44 0.84 16.31
C ASN A 343 3.63 1.74 15.94
N LEU A 344 4.36 1.38 14.87
CA LEU A 344 5.42 2.21 14.30
C LEU A 344 4.84 3.33 13.41
N HIS A 345 5.61 4.41 13.23
CA HIS A 345 5.26 5.54 12.37
C HIS A 345 6.51 6.32 11.94
N ASP A 346 6.37 7.18 10.92
CA ASP A 346 7.43 8.04 10.36
C ASP A 346 7.26 9.54 10.71
N SER A 347 6.49 9.83 11.75
CA SER A 347 6.15 11.20 12.16
C SER A 347 7.18 11.85 13.07
N LEU A 348 8.38 11.25 13.28
CA LEU A 348 9.48 11.96 13.94
C LEU A 348 10.05 12.99 12.97
N LYS A 349 9.88 14.29 13.29
CA LYS A 349 10.39 15.41 12.49
C LYS A 349 11.25 16.31 13.39
N PRO A 350 12.60 16.29 13.22
CA PRO A 350 13.47 17.22 13.94
C PRO A 350 13.15 18.68 13.65
N LEU A 351 13.25 19.56 14.65
CA LEU A 351 13.16 21.01 14.46
C LEU A 351 14.56 21.61 14.23
N ALA A 352 14.58 22.82 13.69
CA ALA A 352 15.82 23.50 13.28
C ALA A 352 16.81 23.75 14.43
N ASP A 353 16.36 23.74 15.69
CA ASP A 353 17.24 23.87 16.84
C ASP A 353 18.08 22.59 17.13
N GLY A 354 17.75 21.49 16.44
CA GLY A 354 18.44 20.20 16.60
C GLY A 354 18.28 19.55 17.96
N LYS A 355 17.25 19.92 18.74
CA LYS A 355 16.96 19.42 20.09
C LYS A 355 15.51 18.99 20.24
N ARG A 356 14.58 19.77 19.72
CA ARG A 356 13.15 19.48 19.72
C ARG A 356 12.77 18.68 18.47
N PHE A 357 11.71 17.91 18.58
CA PHE A 357 11.15 17.18 17.44
C PHE A 357 9.68 16.89 17.65
N LEU A 358 8.93 16.71 16.55
CA LEU A 358 7.58 16.16 16.59
C LEU A 358 7.63 14.65 16.69
N TRP A 359 6.66 14.12 17.41
CA TRP A 359 6.44 12.69 17.62
C TRP A 359 4.97 12.37 17.44
N ALA A 360 4.62 11.15 17.05
CA ALA A 360 3.26 10.65 17.12
C ALA A 360 3.15 9.57 18.20
N SER A 361 2.10 9.66 19.02
CA SER A 361 1.87 8.69 20.11
C SER A 361 0.40 8.28 20.13
N GLU A 362 0.17 7.02 20.48
CA GLU A 362 -1.16 6.43 20.69
C GLU A 362 -1.49 6.27 22.18
N SER A 363 -0.71 6.87 23.06
CA SER A 363 -0.86 6.78 24.52
C SER A 363 -2.22 7.24 25.06
N THR A 364 -2.98 8.02 24.28
CA THR A 364 -4.33 8.48 24.62
C THR A 364 -5.43 7.65 23.94
N GLY A 365 -5.10 6.52 23.32
CA GLY A 365 -6.03 5.64 22.64
C GLY A 365 -6.19 5.92 21.13
N HIS A 366 -5.76 7.07 20.65
CA HIS A 366 -5.69 7.45 19.24
C HIS A 366 -4.33 8.05 18.94
N ARG A 367 -3.88 7.93 17.69
CA ARG A 367 -2.61 8.55 17.27
C ARG A 367 -2.75 10.05 17.19
N HIS A 368 -1.91 10.77 17.98
CA HIS A 368 -1.85 12.23 18.01
C HIS A 368 -0.44 12.74 17.86
N ILE A 369 -0.29 14.01 17.44
CA ILE A 369 0.99 14.71 17.35
C ILE A 369 1.35 15.25 18.73
N TRP A 370 2.61 15.02 19.10
CA TRP A 370 3.25 15.52 20.31
C TRP A 370 4.54 16.25 19.96
N LEU A 371 4.90 17.23 20.75
CA LEU A 371 6.18 17.93 20.66
C LEU A 371 7.08 17.47 21.82
N TRP A 372 8.22 16.89 21.48
CA TRP A 372 9.30 16.78 22.45
C TRP A 372 9.95 18.15 22.61
N ASP A 373 9.83 18.78 23.78
CA ASP A 373 10.31 20.15 24.04
C ASP A 373 11.78 20.21 24.54
N GLY A 374 12.43 19.05 24.65
CA GLY A 374 13.77 18.84 25.21
C GLY A 374 13.76 18.18 26.58
N ALA A 375 12.59 18.07 27.24
CA ALA A 375 12.42 17.48 28.57
C ALA A 375 11.23 16.50 28.63
N ALA A 376 10.12 16.82 27.97
CA ALA A 376 8.88 16.04 28.00
C ALA A 376 8.12 16.11 26.67
N LEU A 377 7.17 15.20 26.49
CA LEU A 377 6.20 15.23 25.40
C LEU A 377 5.03 16.15 25.76
N VAL A 378 4.77 17.15 24.93
CA VAL A 378 3.66 18.09 25.06
C VAL A 378 2.65 17.80 23.93
N PRO A 379 1.35 17.62 24.22
CA PRO A 379 0.37 17.32 23.20
C PRO A 379 0.13 18.51 22.25
N VAL A 380 0.11 18.27 20.95
CA VAL A 380 -0.22 19.24 19.91
C VAL A 380 -1.65 19.02 19.39
N THR A 381 -2.04 17.75 19.21
CA THR A 381 -3.40 17.38 18.81
C THR A 381 -4.01 16.42 19.81
N GLN A 382 -5.35 16.37 19.86
CA GLN A 382 -6.09 15.49 20.79
C GLN A 382 -7.49 15.20 20.26
N GLY A 383 -8.16 14.20 20.80
CA GLY A 383 -9.57 13.85 20.47
C GLY A 383 -9.76 12.37 20.17
N ASN A 384 -10.99 11.98 19.81
CA ASN A 384 -11.36 10.61 19.46
C ASN A 384 -11.23 10.37 17.94
N TRP A 385 -10.09 10.69 17.39
CA TRP A 385 -9.75 10.55 15.97
C TRP A 385 -8.24 10.36 15.84
N SER A 386 -7.77 9.86 14.71
CA SER A 386 -6.34 9.55 14.53
C SER A 386 -5.67 10.43 13.49
N VAL A 387 -4.47 10.91 13.81
CA VAL A 387 -3.50 11.43 12.85
C VAL A 387 -2.97 10.25 12.04
N ASP A 388 -2.79 10.44 10.73
CA ASP A 388 -2.11 9.48 9.86
C ASP A 388 -0.60 9.77 9.84
N GLU A 389 -0.20 10.94 9.32
CA GLU A 389 1.22 11.29 9.18
C GLU A 389 1.44 12.80 9.25
N VAL A 390 2.55 13.22 9.87
CA VAL A 390 3.06 14.60 9.80
C VAL A 390 3.75 14.83 8.44
N LYS A 391 3.18 15.69 7.61
CA LYS A 391 3.65 15.96 6.24
C LYS A 391 4.75 17.03 6.19
N ALA A 392 4.58 18.14 6.90
CA ALA A 392 5.54 19.22 6.93
C ALA A 392 5.47 20.03 8.22
N VAL A 393 6.55 20.78 8.51
CA VAL A 393 6.62 21.74 9.61
C VAL A 393 7.14 23.07 9.06
N ASP A 394 6.36 24.13 9.21
CA ASP A 394 6.81 25.49 8.95
C ASP A 394 7.10 26.19 10.27
N GLU A 395 8.34 26.11 10.74
CA GLU A 395 8.76 26.74 12.02
C GLU A 395 8.69 28.27 11.96
N ALA A 396 8.88 28.87 10.78
CA ALA A 396 8.80 30.32 10.64
C ALA A 396 7.36 30.84 10.84
N ARG A 397 6.35 30.06 10.42
CA ARG A 397 4.93 30.34 10.65
C ARG A 397 4.41 29.69 11.93
N GLY A 398 5.18 28.80 12.56
CA GLY A 398 4.76 28.03 13.73
C GLY A 398 3.61 27.07 13.41
N THR A 399 3.60 26.38 12.26
CA THR A 399 2.51 25.51 11.84
C THR A 399 2.99 24.11 11.44
N ILE A 400 2.13 23.12 11.65
CA ILE A 400 2.30 21.73 11.25
C ILE A 400 1.21 21.37 10.24
N LEU A 401 1.61 20.71 9.16
CA LEU A 401 0.72 20.10 8.18
C LEU A 401 0.70 18.59 8.39
N PHE A 402 -0.48 17.98 8.45
CA PHE A 402 -0.62 16.54 8.67
C PHE A 402 -1.85 15.97 7.95
N SER A 403 -1.83 14.69 7.65
CA SER A 403 -3.00 13.91 7.22
C SER A 403 -3.66 13.19 8.40
N GLY A 404 -4.97 12.94 8.31
CA GLY A 404 -5.70 12.27 9.40
C GLY A 404 -7.16 11.98 9.10
N PHE A 405 -7.83 11.36 10.09
CA PHE A 405 -9.19 10.79 10.01
C PHE A 405 -10.14 11.48 11.01
N ARG A 406 -10.17 12.80 11.02
CA ARG A 406 -10.83 13.56 12.08
C ARG A 406 -12.37 13.48 12.02
N GLU A 407 -12.94 13.68 10.85
CA GLU A 407 -14.41 13.70 10.69
C GLU A 407 -15.01 12.30 10.62
N SER A 408 -14.26 11.36 10.06
CA SER A 408 -14.69 9.97 9.89
C SER A 408 -13.48 9.08 9.61
N PRO A 409 -13.44 7.86 10.14
CA PRO A 409 -12.41 6.88 9.75
C PRO A 409 -12.51 6.46 8.27
N LEU A 410 -13.62 6.78 7.59
CA LEU A 410 -13.82 6.48 6.16
C LEU A 410 -13.21 7.53 5.23
N GLU A 411 -12.76 8.67 5.77
CA GLU A 411 -12.23 9.81 5.02
C GLU A 411 -10.84 10.17 5.49
N LYS A 412 -9.96 10.50 4.55
CA LYS A 412 -8.64 11.04 4.89
C LYS A 412 -8.52 12.47 4.40
N GLY A 413 -8.33 13.40 5.34
CA GLY A 413 -8.16 14.83 5.09
C GLY A 413 -6.72 15.30 5.31
N LEU A 414 -6.41 16.48 4.78
CA LEU A 414 -5.21 17.24 5.10
C LEU A 414 -5.59 18.38 6.04
N TYR A 415 -4.80 18.55 7.10
CA TYR A 415 -5.05 19.48 8.19
C TYR A 415 -3.83 20.33 8.48
N ARG A 416 -4.08 21.49 9.05
CA ARG A 416 -3.06 22.39 9.62
C ARG A 416 -3.38 22.66 11.08
N VAL A 417 -2.34 22.69 11.91
CA VAL A 417 -2.43 23.06 13.33
C VAL A 417 -1.22 23.93 13.71
N ALA A 418 -1.38 24.80 14.70
CA ALA A 418 -0.24 25.53 15.25
C ALA A 418 0.76 24.59 15.94
N LEU A 419 2.06 24.88 15.86
CA LEU A 419 3.12 24.11 16.52
C LEU A 419 2.93 24.04 18.05
N GLY A 420 2.34 25.08 18.65
CA GLY A 420 1.98 25.10 20.06
C GLY A 420 0.65 24.43 20.41
N GLY A 421 0.00 23.77 19.45
CA GLY A 421 -1.30 23.11 19.63
C GLY A 421 -2.48 24.01 19.32
N GLY A 422 -3.68 23.45 19.47
CA GLY A 422 -4.94 24.11 19.19
C GLY A 422 -5.86 23.27 18.32
N GLU A 423 -6.93 23.89 17.81
CA GLU A 423 -7.91 23.21 16.95
C GLU A 423 -7.36 23.06 15.52
N PRO A 424 -7.28 21.84 14.97
CA PRO A 424 -6.82 21.64 13.59
C PRO A 424 -7.83 22.18 12.57
N GLU A 425 -7.33 22.92 11.58
CA GLU A 425 -8.07 23.39 10.43
C GLU A 425 -7.97 22.36 9.29
N ARG A 426 -9.11 21.94 8.75
CA ARG A 426 -9.15 21.08 7.56
C ARG A 426 -8.90 21.91 6.30
N LEU A 427 -7.97 21.47 5.44
CA LEU A 427 -7.60 22.14 4.21
C LEU A 427 -8.25 21.54 2.96
N THR A 428 -8.73 20.30 3.03
CA THR A 428 -9.32 19.56 1.90
C THR A 428 -10.80 19.31 2.12
N ALA A 429 -11.56 19.14 1.03
CA ALA A 429 -13.00 18.87 1.10
C ALA A 429 -13.30 17.56 1.83
N GLU A 430 -14.47 17.49 2.46
CA GLU A 430 -15.02 16.28 3.05
C GLU A 430 -15.56 15.31 1.99
N GLY A 431 -15.82 14.07 2.40
CA GLY A 431 -16.46 13.06 1.56
C GLY A 431 -15.50 12.32 0.62
N GLY A 432 -14.18 12.44 0.83
CA GLY A 432 -13.18 11.79 0.01
C GLY A 432 -11.91 11.39 0.75
N TRP A 433 -10.91 11.01 -0.04
CA TRP A 433 -9.61 10.58 0.44
C TRP A 433 -8.52 11.39 -0.21
N THR A 434 -7.66 11.99 0.59
CA THR A 434 -6.54 12.82 0.13
C THR A 434 -5.20 12.25 0.60
N GLU A 435 -4.33 11.92 -0.34
CA GLU A 435 -2.90 11.75 -0.10
C GLU A 435 -2.17 13.05 -0.42
N ALA A 436 -1.13 13.38 0.34
CA ALA A 436 -0.37 14.59 0.14
C ALA A 436 1.14 14.33 0.12
N VAL A 437 1.83 14.89 -0.87
CA VAL A 437 3.27 15.07 -0.90
C VAL A 437 3.56 16.55 -0.85
N THR A 438 4.50 16.99 -0.01
CA THR A 438 4.73 18.40 0.24
C THR A 438 6.21 18.76 0.09
N ASP A 439 6.52 20.02 -0.13
CA ASP A 439 7.85 20.57 0.17
C ASP A 439 8.08 20.55 1.70
N ALA A 440 9.30 20.80 2.13
CA ALA A 440 9.68 20.72 3.54
C ALA A 440 8.85 21.62 4.48
N ARG A 441 8.29 22.70 3.97
CA ARG A 441 7.48 23.68 4.73
C ARG A 441 5.98 23.53 4.49
N GLY A 442 5.55 22.66 3.58
CA GLY A 442 4.14 22.54 3.20
C GLY A 442 3.57 23.73 2.46
N THR A 443 4.41 24.49 1.73
CA THR A 443 3.98 25.64 0.92
C THR A 443 3.52 25.22 -0.46
N ALA A 444 4.15 24.22 -1.06
CA ALA A 444 3.72 23.55 -2.27
C ALA A 444 3.30 22.12 -1.94
N MET A 445 2.22 21.64 -2.54
CA MET A 445 1.64 20.32 -2.26
C MET A 445 1.17 19.66 -3.54
N LEU A 446 1.45 18.38 -3.67
CA LEU A 446 0.81 17.49 -4.64
C LEU A 446 -0.21 16.64 -3.89
N LEU A 447 -1.48 16.87 -4.19
CA LEU A 447 -2.61 16.18 -3.57
C LEU A 447 -3.15 15.13 -4.55
N THR A 448 -3.17 13.86 -4.17
CA THR A 448 -3.93 12.84 -4.88
C THR A 448 -5.26 12.68 -4.19
N GLN A 449 -6.32 13.11 -4.87
CA GLN A 449 -7.68 13.11 -4.30
C GLN A 449 -8.58 12.16 -5.06
N SER A 450 -9.42 11.41 -4.33
CA SER A 450 -10.49 10.59 -4.89
C SER A 450 -11.74 10.67 -4.02
N THR A 451 -12.90 10.38 -4.63
CA THR A 451 -14.18 10.18 -3.92
C THR A 451 -14.82 8.90 -4.44
N PRO A 452 -15.90 8.41 -3.86
CA PRO A 452 -16.61 7.26 -4.42
C PRO A 452 -17.06 7.43 -5.88
N MET A 453 -17.23 8.68 -6.35
CA MET A 453 -17.66 9.00 -7.72
C MET A 453 -16.54 9.54 -8.62
N ASN A 454 -15.44 9.99 -8.05
CA ASN A 454 -14.35 10.59 -8.81
C ASN A 454 -13.08 9.77 -8.68
N PRO A 455 -12.51 9.28 -9.81
CA PRO A 455 -11.22 8.59 -9.82
C PRO A 455 -10.11 9.43 -9.20
N PRO A 456 -9.00 8.81 -8.73
CA PRO A 456 -7.85 9.53 -8.23
C PRO A 456 -7.32 10.55 -9.23
N ALA A 457 -7.13 11.79 -8.78
CA ALA A 457 -6.57 12.87 -9.57
C ALA A 457 -5.46 13.57 -8.76
N ALA A 458 -4.31 13.78 -9.39
CA ALA A 458 -3.22 14.55 -8.79
C ALA A 458 -3.43 16.04 -9.05
N ILE A 459 -3.31 16.84 -8.01
CA ILE A 459 -3.57 18.28 -8.00
C ILE A 459 -2.35 18.99 -7.39
N LEU A 460 -1.77 19.93 -8.12
CA LEU A 460 -0.80 20.86 -7.53
C LEU A 460 -1.56 21.95 -6.80
N ALA A 461 -1.26 22.13 -5.53
CA ALA A 461 -1.83 23.16 -4.68
C ALA A 461 -0.74 23.96 -3.96
N THR A 462 -1.03 25.21 -3.59
CA THR A 462 -0.16 26.02 -2.74
C THR A 462 -0.96 26.58 -1.57
N ALA A 463 -0.31 26.69 -0.41
CA ALA A 463 -0.89 27.28 0.79
C ALA A 463 -0.29 28.69 1.00
N ASP A 464 -0.82 29.67 0.32
CA ASP A 464 -0.45 31.09 0.52
C ASP A 464 -1.39 31.69 1.58
N GLY A 465 -0.92 31.77 2.82
CA GLY A 465 -1.61 32.52 3.88
C GLY A 465 -2.88 31.88 4.47
N GLY A 466 -3.21 30.63 4.17
CA GLY A 466 -4.32 29.96 4.83
C GLY A 466 -5.18 29.07 3.93
N ALA A 467 -5.57 29.49 2.74
CA ALA A 467 -6.39 28.71 1.83
C ALA A 467 -5.56 27.90 0.83
N LEU A 468 -6.02 26.68 0.50
CA LEU A 468 -5.47 25.94 -0.62
C LEU A 468 -5.91 26.57 -1.93
N THR A 469 -4.93 27.00 -2.74
CA THR A 469 -5.18 27.43 -4.11
C THR A 469 -4.78 26.33 -5.07
N VAL A 470 -5.75 25.75 -5.77
CA VAL A 470 -5.49 24.71 -6.80
C VAL A 470 -4.95 25.39 -8.04
N ARG A 471 -3.72 25.03 -8.45
CA ARG A 471 -3.06 25.64 -9.62
C ARG A 471 -3.15 24.76 -10.87
N GLN A 472 -3.06 23.44 -10.75
CA GLN A 472 -3.03 22.56 -11.92
C GLN A 472 -3.43 21.14 -11.56
N ARG A 473 -4.11 20.46 -12.49
CA ARG A 473 -4.35 19.03 -12.40
C ARG A 473 -3.27 18.28 -13.18
N ILE A 474 -2.56 17.39 -12.48
CA ILE A 474 -1.61 16.44 -13.07
C ILE A 474 -2.34 15.10 -13.08
N SER A 475 -3.16 14.86 -14.10
CA SER A 475 -3.83 13.59 -14.29
C SER A 475 -3.57 13.08 -15.69
N ALA A 476 -3.69 11.77 -15.90
CA ALA A 476 -3.73 11.23 -17.26
C ALA A 476 -4.89 11.92 -18.00
N SER A 477 -4.57 12.59 -19.11
CA SER A 477 -5.52 13.37 -19.90
C SER A 477 -6.62 12.52 -20.51
N ASP A 478 -6.39 11.21 -20.66
CA ASP A 478 -7.30 10.27 -21.33
C ASP A 478 -7.53 9.05 -20.44
N MET A 479 -8.47 9.19 -19.48
CA MET A 479 -9.01 8.02 -18.80
C MET A 479 -10.07 7.37 -19.70
N PRO A 480 -9.83 6.19 -20.27
CA PRO A 480 -10.84 5.49 -21.07
C PRO A 480 -12.16 5.24 -20.30
N TYR A 481 -12.09 5.17 -18.98
CA TYR A 481 -13.25 5.01 -18.11
C TYR A 481 -14.16 6.26 -18.04
N SER A 482 -13.71 7.43 -18.46
CA SER A 482 -14.50 8.68 -18.37
C SER A 482 -15.86 8.56 -19.10
N ALA A 483 -15.92 7.82 -20.20
CA ALA A 483 -17.15 7.55 -20.92
C ALA A 483 -18.16 6.70 -20.11
N MET A 484 -17.69 5.93 -19.14
CA MET A 484 -18.49 5.04 -18.28
C MET A 484 -18.81 5.66 -16.92
N LEU A 485 -18.22 6.82 -16.56
CA LEU A 485 -18.41 7.46 -15.25
C LEU A 485 -19.87 7.78 -14.95
N LYS A 486 -20.68 8.10 -15.98
CA LYS A 486 -22.12 8.36 -15.83
C LYS A 486 -22.91 7.15 -15.30
N ASP A 487 -22.42 5.95 -15.55
CA ASP A 487 -23.04 4.68 -15.14
C ASP A 487 -22.33 4.07 -13.93
N HIS A 488 -21.32 4.78 -13.35
CA HIS A 488 -20.60 4.32 -12.17
C HIS A 488 -21.50 4.31 -10.95
N VAL A 489 -21.48 3.21 -10.21
CA VAL A 489 -22.27 3.02 -8.99
C VAL A 489 -21.39 3.29 -7.77
N ALA A 490 -21.75 4.29 -6.98
CA ALA A 490 -21.11 4.55 -5.70
C ALA A 490 -21.62 3.58 -4.62
N PRO A 491 -20.76 3.18 -3.67
CA PRO A 491 -21.20 2.40 -2.52
C PRO A 491 -22.10 3.20 -1.59
N ARG A 492 -23.06 2.51 -1.00
CA ARG A 492 -23.81 2.98 0.16
C ARG A 492 -23.03 2.64 1.40
N PHE A 493 -22.71 3.65 2.21
CA PHE A 493 -22.04 3.47 3.49
C PHE A 493 -23.05 3.46 4.62
N GLY A 494 -22.74 2.72 5.67
CA GLY A 494 -23.53 2.67 6.89
C GLY A 494 -22.78 1.97 8.01
N THR A 495 -23.48 1.76 9.11
CA THR A 495 -22.98 1.01 10.26
C THR A 495 -23.91 -0.14 10.59
N LEU A 496 -23.34 -1.19 11.16
CA LEU A 496 -24.04 -2.32 11.76
C LEU A 496 -23.34 -2.68 13.08
N LYS A 497 -24.02 -3.43 13.95
CA LYS A 497 -23.41 -3.84 15.21
C LYS A 497 -22.46 -5.03 15.01
N ALA A 498 -21.30 -4.96 15.66
CA ALA A 498 -20.38 -6.07 15.81
C ALA A 498 -21.02 -7.23 16.58
N ALA A 499 -20.36 -8.35 16.64
CA ALA A 499 -20.82 -9.53 17.39
C ALA A 499 -20.99 -9.26 18.90
N ASP A 500 -20.32 -8.25 19.46
CA ASP A 500 -20.48 -7.82 20.86
C ASP A 500 -21.79 -7.05 21.11
N GLY A 501 -22.56 -6.73 20.07
CA GLY A 501 -23.83 -6.01 20.14
C GLY A 501 -23.71 -4.52 20.43
N THR A 502 -22.52 -4.00 20.67
CA THR A 502 -22.25 -2.62 21.10
C THR A 502 -21.43 -1.80 20.11
N THR A 503 -20.34 -2.39 19.60
CA THR A 503 -19.42 -1.73 18.68
C THR A 503 -20.06 -1.55 17.30
N ASP A 504 -19.99 -0.35 16.74
CA ASP A 504 -20.41 -0.08 15.37
C ASP A 504 -19.32 -0.51 14.38
N LEU A 505 -19.69 -1.27 13.35
CA LEU A 505 -18.81 -1.63 12.22
C LEU A 505 -19.27 -0.85 10.98
N HIS A 506 -18.32 -0.24 10.27
CA HIS A 506 -18.60 0.43 9.00
C HIS A 506 -18.66 -0.58 7.86
N TYR A 507 -19.67 -0.44 7.00
CA TYR A 507 -19.80 -1.23 5.78
C TYR A 507 -19.91 -0.38 4.51
N ALA A 508 -19.57 -1.00 3.37
CA ALA A 508 -19.82 -0.48 2.03
C ALA A 508 -20.64 -1.52 1.24
N LEU A 509 -21.79 -1.09 0.70
CA LEU A 509 -22.69 -1.92 -0.08
C LEU A 509 -22.91 -1.28 -1.46
N LEU A 510 -22.63 -2.04 -2.53
CA LEU A 510 -22.98 -1.69 -3.90
C LEU A 510 -24.11 -2.61 -4.37
N LEU A 511 -25.12 -2.03 -5.00
CA LEU A 511 -26.23 -2.79 -5.58
C LEU A 511 -26.19 -2.71 -7.10
N PRO A 512 -26.55 -3.78 -7.82
CA PRO A 512 -26.58 -3.76 -9.26
C PRO A 512 -27.59 -2.71 -9.77
N PRO A 513 -27.23 -1.96 -10.83
CA PRO A 513 -28.14 -0.97 -11.41
C PRO A 513 -29.38 -1.67 -11.99
N GLY A 514 -30.55 -1.05 -11.78
CA GLY A 514 -31.80 -1.58 -12.30
C GLY A 514 -32.47 -2.69 -11.48
N LEU A 515 -31.94 -3.03 -10.30
CA LEU A 515 -32.62 -3.95 -9.37
C LEU A 515 -33.99 -3.37 -8.96
N LYS A 516 -35.05 -4.10 -9.28
CA LYS A 516 -36.42 -3.64 -9.02
C LYS A 516 -36.89 -3.95 -7.60
N PRO A 517 -37.86 -3.23 -7.07
CA PRO A 517 -38.48 -3.58 -5.79
C PRO A 517 -38.98 -5.04 -5.81
N GLY A 518 -38.58 -5.81 -4.79
CA GLY A 518 -38.91 -7.24 -4.68
C GLY A 518 -37.94 -8.20 -5.36
N GLU A 519 -37.05 -7.72 -6.25
CA GLU A 519 -35.96 -8.53 -6.78
C GLU A 519 -34.82 -8.65 -5.77
N ARG A 520 -34.14 -9.81 -5.74
CA ARG A 520 -33.02 -10.11 -4.85
C ARG A 520 -31.78 -10.44 -5.67
N ALA A 521 -30.65 -9.83 -5.30
CA ALA A 521 -29.37 -10.05 -5.96
C ALA A 521 -28.50 -11.08 -5.20
N PRO A 522 -27.74 -11.92 -5.91
CA PRO A 522 -26.65 -12.66 -5.32
C PRO A 522 -25.59 -11.70 -4.81
N VAL A 523 -24.81 -12.09 -3.78
CA VAL A 523 -23.84 -11.22 -3.16
C VAL A 523 -22.41 -11.76 -3.29
N PHE A 524 -21.53 -10.89 -3.74
CA PHE A 524 -20.09 -11.04 -3.65
C PHE A 524 -19.62 -10.37 -2.35
N PHE A 525 -19.38 -11.18 -1.32
CA PHE A 525 -18.93 -10.75 -0.01
C PHE A 525 -17.40 -10.72 -0.01
N GLU A 526 -16.82 -9.52 -0.15
CA GLU A 526 -15.38 -9.35 -0.18
C GLU A 526 -14.84 -9.14 1.24
N VAL A 527 -13.97 -10.04 1.69
CA VAL A 527 -13.33 -10.00 3.01
C VAL A 527 -11.82 -9.80 2.89
N TYR A 528 -11.26 -8.93 3.71
CA TYR A 528 -9.84 -8.95 4.08
C TYR A 528 -9.70 -9.23 5.58
N ALA A 529 -10.32 -8.37 6.40
CA ALA A 529 -10.46 -8.49 7.85
C ALA A 529 -9.17 -8.34 8.67
N GLY A 530 -7.99 -8.41 8.02
CA GLY A 530 -6.69 -8.40 8.71
C GLY A 530 -6.32 -7.06 9.31
N PRO A 531 -5.44 -7.06 10.32
CA PRO A 531 -4.92 -5.85 10.91
C PRO A 531 -4.13 -5.00 9.91
N GLY A 532 -4.04 -3.70 10.18
CA GLY A 532 -3.30 -2.74 9.34
C GLY A 532 -3.99 -2.37 8.02
N VAL A 533 -5.12 -3.01 7.65
CA VAL A 533 -5.79 -2.77 6.37
C VAL A 533 -7.26 -2.41 6.56
N GLN A 534 -7.66 -1.24 6.06
CA GLN A 534 -9.04 -0.78 5.99
C GLN A 534 -9.59 -0.97 4.57
N ARG A 535 -10.79 -1.55 4.45
CA ARG A 535 -11.46 -1.84 3.16
C ARG A 535 -12.67 -0.95 2.89
N VAL A 536 -13.24 -0.37 3.92
CA VAL A 536 -14.39 0.54 3.82
C VAL A 536 -13.90 1.97 3.90
N THR A 537 -13.72 2.59 2.74
CA THR A 537 -13.20 3.96 2.61
C THR A 537 -14.00 4.73 1.54
N LYS A 538 -14.08 6.06 1.68
CA LYS A 538 -14.69 6.95 0.68
C LYS A 538 -13.73 7.28 -0.47
N GLN A 539 -13.06 6.23 -0.99
CA GLN A 539 -12.24 6.29 -2.19
C GLN A 539 -13.01 5.81 -3.41
N PHE A 540 -12.48 6.09 -4.59
CA PHE A 540 -12.96 5.47 -5.83
C PHE A 540 -12.73 3.97 -5.78
N GLY A 541 -13.79 3.20 -5.98
CA GLY A 541 -13.77 1.75 -5.82
C GLY A 541 -13.10 1.01 -6.97
N SER A 542 -12.95 -0.30 -6.79
CA SER A 542 -12.42 -1.19 -7.82
C SER A 542 -13.37 -1.29 -9.03
N LEU A 543 -12.83 -1.23 -10.24
CA LEU A 543 -13.60 -1.46 -11.46
C LEU A 543 -14.09 -2.91 -11.60
N ALA A 544 -13.44 -3.87 -10.93
CA ALA A 544 -13.94 -5.23 -10.81
C ALA A 544 -15.31 -5.28 -10.10
N HIS A 545 -15.56 -4.40 -9.12
CA HIS A 545 -16.89 -4.28 -8.51
C HIS A 545 -17.92 -3.79 -9.51
N GLN A 546 -17.57 -2.79 -10.33
CA GLN A 546 -18.48 -2.30 -11.39
C GLN A 546 -18.80 -3.41 -12.41
N TYR A 547 -17.81 -4.25 -12.74
CA TYR A 547 -18.03 -5.43 -13.58
C TYR A 547 -19.01 -6.41 -12.93
N LEU A 548 -18.84 -6.73 -11.65
CA LEU A 548 -19.74 -7.64 -10.91
C LEU A 548 -21.17 -7.08 -10.85
N LEU A 549 -21.31 -5.75 -10.62
CA LEU A 549 -22.61 -5.09 -10.64
C LEU A 549 -23.34 -5.23 -11.99
N GLN A 550 -22.61 -5.10 -13.12
CA GLN A 550 -23.17 -5.31 -14.46
C GLN A 550 -23.59 -6.77 -14.70
N LYS A 551 -23.00 -7.72 -13.95
CA LYS A 551 -23.39 -9.14 -13.95
C LYS A 551 -24.50 -9.47 -12.96
N GLY A 552 -25.09 -8.45 -12.30
CA GLY A 552 -26.21 -8.60 -11.38
C GLY A 552 -25.82 -8.94 -9.94
N TRP A 553 -24.53 -8.95 -9.60
CA TRP A 553 -24.08 -9.16 -8.22
C TRP A 553 -24.21 -7.87 -7.40
N ALA A 554 -24.65 -7.98 -6.16
CA ALA A 554 -24.34 -6.99 -5.14
C ALA A 554 -22.93 -7.23 -4.59
N VAL A 555 -22.22 -6.16 -4.17
CA VAL A 555 -20.90 -6.28 -3.53
C VAL A 555 -20.97 -5.71 -2.13
N PHE A 556 -20.49 -6.46 -1.14
CA PHE A 556 -20.52 -6.07 0.26
C PHE A 556 -19.14 -6.20 0.90
N ARG A 557 -18.78 -5.22 1.72
CA ARG A 557 -17.56 -5.18 2.54
C ARG A 557 -17.86 -4.59 3.90
N VAL A 558 -17.16 -5.07 4.92
CA VAL A 558 -17.24 -4.53 6.28
C VAL A 558 -15.86 -4.56 6.93
N ASP A 559 -15.54 -3.51 7.70
CA ASP A 559 -14.33 -3.44 8.54
C ASP A 559 -14.70 -3.89 9.95
N ASN A 560 -14.18 -5.05 10.36
CA ASN A 560 -14.37 -5.65 11.67
C ASN A 560 -13.41 -5.06 12.72
N ARG A 561 -13.61 -5.37 13.98
CA ARG A 561 -12.64 -5.11 15.04
C ARG A 561 -11.28 -5.74 14.67
N GLY A 562 -10.19 -5.03 14.96
CA GLY A 562 -8.83 -5.37 14.52
C GLY A 562 -8.34 -4.54 13.33
N THR A 563 -9.23 -3.87 12.57
CA THR A 563 -8.81 -2.98 11.47
C THR A 563 -8.39 -1.59 11.99
N PRO A 564 -7.59 -0.81 11.23
CA PRO A 564 -6.95 0.42 11.72
C PRO A 564 -7.89 1.64 11.72
N ASN A 565 -7.36 2.77 12.20
CA ASN A 565 -7.93 4.13 12.15
C ASN A 565 -9.14 4.37 13.08
N ARG A 566 -9.37 3.49 14.05
CA ARG A 566 -10.45 3.59 15.02
C ARG A 566 -9.98 3.55 16.48
N GLY A 567 -8.68 3.77 16.68
CA GLY A 567 -8.01 3.75 17.96
C GLY A 567 -7.57 2.36 18.41
N THR A 568 -6.67 2.35 19.39
CA THR A 568 -5.96 1.14 19.85
C THR A 568 -6.89 0.08 20.44
N ALA A 569 -7.97 0.47 21.12
CA ALA A 569 -8.95 -0.47 21.67
C ALA A 569 -9.69 -1.27 20.59
N PHE A 570 -9.99 -0.64 19.45
CA PHE A 570 -10.62 -1.31 18.32
C PHE A 570 -9.64 -2.24 17.60
N GLU A 571 -8.41 -1.81 17.42
CA GLU A 571 -7.34 -2.57 16.76
C GLU A 571 -6.93 -3.79 17.60
N SER A 572 -6.75 -3.61 18.90
CA SER A 572 -6.23 -4.63 19.80
C SER A 572 -7.23 -5.76 20.16
N ALA A 573 -8.47 -5.69 19.69
CA ALA A 573 -9.47 -6.73 19.91
C ALA A 573 -9.00 -8.13 19.45
N ILE A 574 -8.11 -8.19 18.46
CA ILE A 574 -7.54 -9.42 17.88
C ILE A 574 -6.32 -9.96 18.64
N TYR A 575 -5.80 -9.22 19.63
CA TYR A 575 -4.58 -9.62 20.34
C TYR A 575 -4.74 -11.00 20.98
N ARG A 576 -3.83 -11.94 20.64
CA ARG A 576 -3.83 -13.37 21.00
C ARG A 576 -5.04 -14.15 20.47
N LYS A 577 -5.81 -13.59 19.52
CA LYS A 577 -7.09 -14.12 19.04
C LYS A 577 -7.30 -13.94 17.55
N LEU A 578 -6.20 -13.97 16.73
CA LEU A 578 -6.32 -13.83 15.27
C LEU A 578 -7.35 -14.78 14.68
N GLY A 579 -8.27 -14.25 13.89
CA GLY A 579 -9.33 -14.97 13.23
C GLY A 579 -10.57 -15.23 14.07
N PHE A 580 -10.65 -14.77 15.35
CA PHE A 580 -11.84 -14.95 16.19
C PHE A 580 -12.77 -13.74 16.17
N PRO A 581 -12.37 -12.55 16.67
CA PRO A 581 -13.25 -11.38 16.57
C PRO A 581 -13.62 -11.04 15.14
N GLU A 582 -12.69 -11.29 14.20
CA GLU A 582 -12.91 -11.04 12.78
C GLU A 582 -14.01 -11.96 12.22
N VAL A 583 -13.96 -13.28 12.51
CA VAL A 583 -14.98 -14.24 12.09
C VAL A 583 -16.33 -13.86 12.71
N ASP A 584 -16.37 -13.58 14.02
CA ASP A 584 -17.60 -13.23 14.72
C ASP A 584 -18.25 -11.98 14.12
N ASP A 585 -17.47 -10.93 13.86
CA ASP A 585 -17.95 -9.66 13.29
C ASP A 585 -18.39 -9.82 11.82
N GLN A 586 -17.64 -10.59 11.01
CA GLN A 586 -18.03 -10.90 9.63
C GLN A 586 -19.33 -11.71 9.58
N MET A 587 -19.56 -12.62 10.55
CA MET A 587 -20.80 -13.37 10.66
C MET A 587 -21.98 -12.51 11.14
N ALA A 588 -21.74 -11.57 12.04
CA ALA A 588 -22.75 -10.57 12.42
C ALA A 588 -23.16 -9.71 11.21
N ALA A 589 -22.17 -9.28 10.42
CA ALA A 589 -22.40 -8.54 9.18
C ALA A 589 -23.14 -9.37 8.13
N LEU A 590 -22.81 -10.64 7.96
CA LEU A 590 -23.53 -11.55 7.08
C LEU A 590 -24.99 -11.74 7.49
N THR A 591 -25.25 -11.85 8.81
CA THR A 591 -26.61 -11.96 9.35
C THR A 591 -27.42 -10.71 9.04
N TRP A 592 -26.86 -9.54 9.28
CA TRP A 592 -27.47 -8.26 8.91
C TRP A 592 -27.76 -8.17 7.42
N LEU A 593 -26.79 -8.57 6.59
CA LEU A 593 -26.87 -8.52 5.12
C LEU A 593 -27.99 -9.43 4.59
N LYS A 594 -28.08 -10.66 5.06
CA LYS A 594 -29.14 -11.62 4.66
C LYS A 594 -30.56 -11.19 5.03
N ALA A 595 -30.70 -10.32 6.03
CA ALA A 595 -32.00 -9.74 6.41
C ALA A 595 -32.44 -8.59 5.48
N GLN A 596 -31.59 -8.14 4.54
CA GLN A 596 -31.95 -7.06 3.63
C GLN A 596 -32.89 -7.55 2.52
N PRO A 597 -33.97 -6.82 2.19
CA PRO A 597 -35.01 -7.28 1.26
C PRO A 597 -34.51 -7.47 -0.19
N PHE A 598 -33.40 -6.88 -0.54
CA PHE A 598 -32.77 -6.92 -1.87
C PHE A 598 -31.65 -7.98 -1.98
N VAL A 599 -31.44 -8.79 -0.95
CA VAL A 599 -30.37 -9.82 -0.91
C VAL A 599 -30.97 -11.20 -1.06
N ASP A 600 -30.42 -12.00 -1.97
CA ASP A 600 -30.64 -13.44 -1.96
C ASP A 600 -29.66 -14.08 -0.96
N GLY A 601 -30.14 -14.35 0.24
CA GLY A 601 -29.34 -14.91 1.32
C GLY A 601 -28.85 -16.33 1.08
N THR A 602 -29.34 -17.03 0.04
CA THR A 602 -28.90 -18.37 -0.36
C THR A 602 -27.76 -18.31 -1.37
N ARG A 603 -27.59 -17.18 -2.08
CA ARG A 603 -26.57 -16.96 -3.11
C ARG A 603 -25.52 -15.93 -2.66
N VAL A 604 -24.86 -16.18 -1.52
CA VAL A 604 -23.77 -15.35 -1.02
C VAL A 604 -22.44 -16.08 -1.19
N ALA A 605 -21.55 -15.56 -2.04
CA ALA A 605 -20.18 -16.03 -2.19
C ALA A 605 -19.23 -15.19 -1.34
N VAL A 606 -18.22 -15.81 -0.70
CA VAL A 606 -17.16 -15.10 0.00
C VAL A 606 -15.85 -15.15 -0.78
N TYR A 607 -15.18 -14.01 -0.92
CA TYR A 607 -13.92 -13.85 -1.64
C TYR A 607 -12.91 -13.10 -0.77
N GLY A 608 -11.66 -13.54 -0.75
CA GLY A 608 -10.57 -12.83 -0.09
C GLY A 608 -9.19 -13.27 -0.56
N TRP A 609 -8.21 -12.38 -0.39
CA TRP A 609 -6.81 -12.57 -0.79
C TRP A 609 -5.88 -12.39 0.39
N SER A 610 -4.80 -13.20 0.49
CA SER A 610 -3.81 -13.11 1.58
C SER A 610 -4.48 -13.41 2.95
N TYR A 611 -4.44 -12.47 3.89
CA TYR A 611 -5.24 -12.60 5.13
C TYR A 611 -6.73 -12.82 4.82
N GLY A 612 -7.27 -12.17 3.80
CA GLY A 612 -8.64 -12.41 3.33
C GLY A 612 -8.86 -13.84 2.85
N GLY A 613 -7.86 -14.46 2.23
CA GLY A 613 -7.87 -15.89 1.87
C GLY A 613 -7.93 -16.79 3.09
N TYR A 614 -7.17 -16.49 4.14
CA TYR A 614 -7.28 -17.12 5.46
C TYR A 614 -8.69 -16.96 6.03
N MET A 615 -9.25 -15.78 6.00
CA MET A 615 -10.60 -15.50 6.49
C MET A 615 -11.67 -16.26 5.71
N VAL A 616 -11.54 -16.40 4.39
CA VAL A 616 -12.45 -17.26 3.59
C VAL A 616 -12.42 -18.69 4.12
N GLN A 617 -11.23 -19.25 4.32
CA GLN A 617 -11.10 -20.63 4.82
C GLN A 617 -11.67 -20.77 6.24
N ARG A 618 -11.42 -19.80 7.13
CA ARG A 618 -12.01 -19.77 8.49
C ARG A 618 -13.54 -19.75 8.42
N LEU A 619 -14.12 -18.81 7.66
CA LEU A 619 -15.57 -18.66 7.51
C LEU A 619 -16.21 -19.93 6.91
N MET A 620 -15.57 -20.54 5.89
CA MET A 620 -16.10 -21.73 5.22
C MET A 620 -15.99 -23.01 6.08
N THR A 621 -15.04 -23.08 7.00
CA THR A 621 -14.85 -24.25 7.88
C THR A 621 -15.54 -24.08 9.23
N GLU A 622 -15.60 -22.88 9.80
CA GLU A 622 -16.24 -22.63 11.09
C GLU A 622 -17.76 -22.45 10.98
N HIS A 623 -18.22 -21.92 9.85
CA HIS A 623 -19.63 -21.72 9.52
C HIS A 623 -19.99 -22.37 8.17
N PRO A 624 -19.92 -23.70 8.07
CA PRO A 624 -19.87 -24.45 6.82
C PRO A 624 -21.11 -24.31 5.92
N GLN A 625 -22.22 -23.73 6.42
CA GLN A 625 -23.44 -23.48 5.65
C GLN A 625 -23.71 -21.97 5.43
N ALA A 626 -22.81 -21.09 5.91
CA ALA A 626 -23.07 -19.66 5.89
C ALA A 626 -23.01 -19.05 4.49
N PHE A 627 -22.13 -19.56 3.64
CA PHE A 627 -21.88 -19.11 2.27
C PHE A 627 -22.19 -20.23 1.27
N ALA A 628 -22.59 -19.85 0.05
CA ALA A 628 -22.83 -20.80 -1.03
C ALA A 628 -21.52 -21.35 -1.61
N ALA A 629 -20.46 -20.54 -1.68
CA ALA A 629 -19.14 -20.89 -2.14
C ALA A 629 -18.08 -19.92 -1.58
N GLY A 630 -16.81 -20.35 -1.56
CA GLY A 630 -15.66 -19.51 -1.17
C GLY A 630 -14.55 -19.51 -2.21
N VAL A 631 -13.93 -18.33 -2.40
CA VAL A 631 -12.72 -18.16 -3.23
C VAL A 631 -11.61 -17.62 -2.35
N SER A 632 -10.57 -18.42 -2.12
CA SER A 632 -9.45 -18.17 -1.21
C SER A 632 -8.17 -17.97 -2.02
N GLY A 633 -7.72 -16.72 -2.14
CA GLY A 633 -6.50 -16.36 -2.87
C GLY A 633 -5.29 -16.24 -1.96
N ALA A 634 -4.16 -16.83 -2.33
CA ALA A 634 -2.86 -16.79 -1.63
C ALA A 634 -3.01 -16.82 -0.08
N PRO A 635 -3.73 -17.80 0.48
CA PRO A 635 -4.13 -17.79 1.89
C PRO A 635 -2.98 -18.10 2.83
N VAL A 636 -2.92 -17.40 3.96
CA VAL A 636 -2.26 -17.95 5.16
C VAL A 636 -3.14 -19.09 5.69
N THR A 637 -2.53 -20.13 6.28
CA THR A 637 -3.28 -21.27 6.84
C THR A 637 -2.77 -21.68 8.22
N ASP A 638 -1.47 -21.60 8.41
CA ASP A 638 -0.77 -21.87 9.66
C ASP A 638 0.23 -20.73 9.93
N TRP A 639 0.01 -19.98 10.97
CA TRP A 639 0.79 -18.81 11.31
C TRP A 639 2.24 -19.11 11.73
N THR A 640 2.60 -20.38 11.99
CA THR A 640 3.99 -20.79 12.21
C THR A 640 4.84 -20.75 10.92
N LEU A 641 4.19 -20.64 9.75
CA LEU A 641 4.84 -20.52 8.44
C LEU A 641 5.00 -19.05 8.01
N TYR A 642 4.62 -18.10 8.85
CA TYR A 642 4.78 -16.67 8.57
C TYR A 642 5.85 -16.05 9.49
N ASP A 643 6.26 -14.79 9.25
CA ASP A 643 7.39 -14.17 9.93
C ASP A 643 7.14 -13.82 11.41
N THR A 644 8.24 -13.52 12.10
CA THR A 644 8.24 -13.17 13.52
C THR A 644 7.53 -11.86 13.82
N HIS A 645 7.82 -10.79 13.05
CA HIS A 645 7.37 -9.44 13.40
C HIS A 645 5.86 -9.31 13.30
N TYR A 646 5.26 -9.72 12.16
CA TYR A 646 3.81 -9.72 12.00
C TYR A 646 3.13 -10.68 12.96
N THR A 647 3.57 -11.92 12.97
CA THR A 647 2.82 -12.98 13.65
C THR A 647 2.91 -12.89 15.17
N GLU A 648 4.12 -12.63 15.71
CA GLU A 648 4.31 -12.53 17.16
C GLU A 648 3.67 -11.27 17.76
N ARG A 649 3.52 -10.20 16.98
CA ARG A 649 2.73 -9.02 17.38
C ARG A 649 1.33 -9.41 17.84
N TYR A 650 0.67 -10.26 17.07
CA TYR A 650 -0.74 -10.59 17.28
C TYR A 650 -0.95 -11.88 18.08
N LEU A 651 -0.07 -12.87 17.97
CA LEU A 651 -0.23 -14.18 18.62
C LEU A 651 0.77 -14.44 19.76
N GLY A 652 1.83 -13.62 19.88
CA GLY A 652 2.95 -13.84 20.79
C GLY A 652 3.94 -14.85 20.22
N ASN A 653 5.00 -15.17 20.98
CA ASN A 653 6.04 -16.08 20.53
C ASN A 653 5.60 -17.55 20.72
N PRO A 654 5.49 -18.37 19.65
CA PRO A 654 5.03 -19.77 19.74
C PRO A 654 6.01 -20.69 20.46
N ALA A 655 7.27 -20.30 20.64
CA ALA A 655 8.22 -21.06 21.45
C ALA A 655 7.85 -21.06 22.95
N THR A 656 7.16 -20.02 23.41
CA THR A 656 6.71 -19.87 24.80
C THR A 656 5.23 -20.19 24.98
N ASP A 657 4.38 -19.92 23.97
CA ASP A 657 2.95 -20.19 24.02
C ASP A 657 2.40 -20.57 22.63
N LYS A 658 2.13 -21.84 22.43
CA LYS A 658 1.59 -22.42 21.18
C LYS A 658 0.07 -22.31 21.06
N ALA A 659 -0.65 -22.05 22.15
CA ALA A 659 -2.11 -22.14 22.15
C ALA A 659 -2.78 -21.21 21.15
N PRO A 660 -2.39 -19.91 21.00
CA PRO A 660 -2.96 -19.01 20.01
C PRO A 660 -2.74 -19.50 18.56
N TYR A 661 -1.59 -20.10 18.28
CA TYR A 661 -1.26 -20.65 16.95
C TYR A 661 -2.12 -21.85 16.58
N VAL A 662 -2.26 -22.81 17.50
CA VAL A 662 -3.15 -23.97 17.31
C VAL A 662 -4.60 -23.54 17.10
N ALA A 663 -5.07 -22.57 17.88
CA ALA A 663 -6.43 -22.03 17.75
C ALA A 663 -6.68 -21.35 16.40
N SER A 664 -5.66 -20.69 15.84
CA SER A 664 -5.72 -19.95 14.58
C SER A 664 -5.41 -20.80 13.34
N ASP A 665 -4.88 -22.03 13.50
CA ASP A 665 -4.57 -22.95 12.39
C ASP A 665 -5.88 -23.48 11.75
N VAL A 666 -6.19 -22.98 10.56
CA VAL A 666 -7.42 -23.36 9.84
C VAL A 666 -7.33 -24.77 9.26
N THR A 667 -6.14 -25.32 9.06
CA THR A 667 -5.97 -26.68 8.52
C THR A 667 -6.52 -27.76 9.46
N LEU A 668 -6.56 -27.46 10.76
CA LEU A 668 -7.14 -28.35 11.80
C LEU A 668 -8.67 -28.45 11.74
N LYS A 669 -9.32 -27.60 10.90
CA LYS A 669 -10.78 -27.54 10.72
C LYS A 669 -11.21 -27.95 9.32
N ALA A 670 -10.30 -28.48 8.51
CA ALA A 670 -10.53 -28.85 7.11
C ALA A 670 -11.69 -29.88 6.93
N ASP A 671 -11.89 -30.75 7.90
CA ASP A 671 -12.97 -31.75 7.95
C ASP A 671 -14.38 -31.14 7.98
N ARG A 672 -14.49 -29.87 8.39
CA ARG A 672 -15.78 -29.15 8.49
C ARG A 672 -16.20 -28.49 7.16
N LEU A 673 -15.33 -28.41 6.15
CA LEU A 673 -15.71 -27.84 4.86
C LEU A 673 -16.92 -28.58 4.27
N ALA A 674 -17.98 -27.83 3.93
CA ALA A 674 -19.23 -28.41 3.42
C ALA A 674 -19.74 -27.76 2.12
N ARG A 675 -19.11 -26.67 1.67
CA ARG A 675 -19.46 -25.95 0.45
C ARG A 675 -18.27 -25.82 -0.49
N PRO A 676 -18.48 -25.59 -1.78
CA PRO A 676 -17.41 -25.44 -2.76
C PRO A 676 -16.38 -24.38 -2.35
N LEU A 677 -15.10 -24.75 -2.48
CA LEU A 677 -13.95 -23.86 -2.19
C LEU A 677 -12.99 -23.89 -3.39
N LEU A 678 -12.64 -22.72 -3.89
CA LEU A 678 -11.57 -22.51 -4.88
C LEU A 678 -10.36 -21.90 -4.18
N ILE A 679 -9.20 -22.54 -4.26
CA ILE A 679 -7.92 -22.04 -3.75
C ILE A 679 -7.09 -21.55 -4.95
N ILE A 680 -6.62 -20.28 -4.91
CA ILE A 680 -5.79 -19.67 -5.95
C ILE A 680 -4.44 -19.29 -5.35
N HIS A 681 -3.30 -19.63 -6.00
CA HIS A 681 -1.98 -19.24 -5.48
C HIS A 681 -0.92 -19.11 -6.60
N GLY A 682 0.01 -18.16 -6.45
CA GLY A 682 1.22 -18.08 -7.26
C GLY A 682 2.29 -19.07 -6.79
N LEU A 683 2.91 -19.80 -7.71
CA LEU A 683 3.92 -20.81 -7.34
C LEU A 683 5.31 -20.24 -7.03
N ALA A 684 5.49 -18.93 -7.12
CA ALA A 684 6.71 -18.22 -6.76
C ALA A 684 6.47 -17.21 -5.63
N ASP A 685 5.37 -17.38 -4.87
CA ASP A 685 5.05 -16.50 -3.73
C ASP A 685 6.11 -16.65 -2.64
N ASP A 686 6.83 -15.57 -2.35
CA ASP A 686 7.91 -15.50 -1.38
C ASP A 686 7.51 -14.79 -0.08
N ASN A 687 6.27 -14.32 0.01
CA ASN A 687 5.68 -13.73 1.19
C ASN A 687 4.76 -14.74 1.90
N VAL A 688 3.59 -15.03 1.34
CA VAL A 688 2.73 -16.13 1.79
C VAL A 688 3.07 -17.36 0.96
N VAL A 689 4.03 -18.12 1.41
CA VAL A 689 4.59 -19.23 0.65
C VAL A 689 3.55 -20.29 0.28
N PHE A 690 3.74 -20.93 -0.88
CA PHE A 690 2.81 -21.93 -1.39
C PHE A 690 2.58 -23.10 -0.41
N ASP A 691 3.50 -23.33 0.53
CA ASP A 691 3.35 -24.30 1.62
C ASP A 691 2.05 -24.13 2.40
N HIS A 692 1.56 -22.92 2.58
CA HIS A 692 0.26 -22.67 3.21
C HIS A 692 -0.88 -23.35 2.46
N SER A 693 -0.97 -23.14 1.14
CA SER A 693 -1.99 -23.79 0.32
C SER A 693 -1.78 -25.29 0.24
N ALA A 694 -0.53 -25.76 0.10
CA ALA A 694 -0.21 -27.19 0.08
C ALA A 694 -0.65 -27.90 1.38
N LYS A 695 -0.43 -27.27 2.54
CA LYS A 695 -0.84 -27.78 3.84
C LYS A 695 -2.36 -27.89 3.94
N MET A 696 -3.11 -26.87 3.50
CA MET A 696 -4.57 -26.92 3.50
C MET A 696 -5.11 -27.97 2.53
N MET A 697 -4.56 -28.05 1.31
CA MET A 697 -4.95 -29.06 0.33
C MET A 697 -4.74 -30.47 0.88
N ALA A 698 -3.60 -30.74 1.52
CA ALA A 698 -3.33 -32.03 2.14
C ALA A 698 -4.31 -32.35 3.28
N ALA A 699 -4.68 -31.35 4.10
CA ALA A 699 -5.67 -31.50 5.16
C ALA A 699 -7.07 -31.83 4.60
N LEU A 700 -7.50 -31.11 3.54
CA LEU A 700 -8.77 -31.38 2.86
C LEU A 700 -8.81 -32.75 2.21
N GLN A 701 -7.74 -33.18 1.53
CA GLN A 701 -7.61 -34.51 0.94
C GLN A 701 -7.73 -35.62 2.02
N LYS A 702 -6.99 -35.45 3.14
CA LYS A 702 -7.05 -36.38 4.27
C LYS A 702 -8.45 -36.46 4.86
N ALA A 703 -9.19 -35.36 4.88
CA ALA A 703 -10.56 -35.28 5.36
C ALA A 703 -11.61 -35.75 4.31
N GLY A 704 -11.19 -36.14 3.11
CA GLY A 704 -12.10 -36.54 2.02
C GLY A 704 -12.99 -35.39 1.51
N LYS A 705 -12.53 -34.13 1.63
CA LYS A 705 -13.29 -32.94 1.21
C LYS A 705 -12.90 -32.52 -0.20
N PRO A 706 -13.85 -32.38 -1.14
CA PRO A 706 -13.56 -31.87 -2.47
C PRO A 706 -13.28 -30.36 -2.43
N PHE A 707 -12.33 -29.92 -3.25
CA PHE A 707 -12.00 -28.51 -3.48
C PHE A 707 -11.48 -28.34 -4.91
N GLU A 708 -11.49 -27.10 -5.40
CA GLU A 708 -10.85 -26.72 -6.67
C GLU A 708 -9.59 -25.92 -6.36
N THR A 709 -8.61 -25.98 -7.27
CA THR A 709 -7.40 -25.16 -7.17
C THR A 709 -6.99 -24.62 -8.52
N MET A 710 -6.47 -23.39 -8.51
CA MET A 710 -5.83 -22.75 -9.67
C MET A 710 -4.48 -22.20 -9.21
N VAL A 711 -3.41 -22.71 -9.80
CA VAL A 711 -2.05 -22.24 -9.51
C VAL A 711 -1.48 -21.47 -10.68
N TYR A 712 -0.67 -20.46 -10.39
CA TYR A 712 -0.04 -19.60 -11.39
C TYR A 712 1.47 -19.76 -11.36
N PRO A 713 2.05 -20.53 -12.30
CA PRO A 713 3.50 -20.73 -12.40
C PRO A 713 4.23 -19.39 -12.61
N GLY A 714 5.32 -19.19 -11.85
CA GLY A 714 6.15 -17.99 -11.92
C GLY A 714 5.53 -16.71 -11.37
N GLN A 715 4.28 -16.76 -10.86
CA GLN A 715 3.67 -15.60 -10.21
C GLN A 715 3.95 -15.60 -8.71
N THR A 716 4.15 -14.39 -8.16
CA THR A 716 4.39 -14.11 -6.76
C THR A 716 3.07 -13.93 -5.99
N HIS A 717 3.09 -13.14 -4.89
CA HIS A 717 1.90 -12.92 -4.05
C HIS A 717 0.73 -12.25 -4.78
N ALA A 718 0.96 -11.56 -5.88
CA ALA A 718 -0.07 -10.92 -6.69
C ALA A 718 0.01 -11.35 -8.15
N ILE A 719 -1.12 -11.74 -8.74
CA ILE A 719 -1.25 -12.09 -10.15
C ILE A 719 -1.51 -10.79 -10.94
N ARG A 720 -0.46 -10.19 -11.50
CA ARG A 720 -0.53 -8.82 -12.07
C ARG A 720 -0.47 -8.74 -13.59
N ALA A 721 0.11 -9.75 -14.28
CA ALA A 721 0.17 -9.75 -15.73
C ALA A 721 -1.27 -9.70 -16.30
N PRO A 722 -1.56 -8.80 -17.25
CA PRO A 722 -2.94 -8.55 -17.74
C PRO A 722 -3.67 -9.83 -18.17
N GLU A 723 -3.00 -10.67 -18.94
CA GLU A 723 -3.56 -11.94 -19.44
C GLU A 723 -3.82 -12.94 -18.29
N LEU A 724 -2.93 -12.99 -17.28
CA LEU A 724 -3.09 -13.87 -16.13
C LEU A 724 -4.14 -13.34 -15.14
N ALA A 725 -4.21 -12.04 -14.94
CA ALA A 725 -5.28 -11.42 -14.16
C ALA A 725 -6.66 -11.65 -14.81
N THR A 726 -6.74 -11.50 -16.13
CA THR A 726 -7.95 -11.82 -16.90
C THR A 726 -8.33 -13.30 -16.74
N HIS A 727 -7.37 -14.22 -16.88
CA HIS A 727 -7.59 -15.66 -16.71
C HIS A 727 -8.07 -15.97 -15.27
N MET A 728 -7.45 -15.39 -14.27
CA MET A 728 -7.83 -15.57 -12.88
C MET A 728 -9.28 -15.15 -12.62
N TRP A 729 -9.69 -13.97 -13.11
CA TRP A 729 -11.05 -13.50 -12.93
C TRP A 729 -12.07 -14.30 -13.74
N LYS A 730 -11.72 -14.78 -14.93
CA LYS A 730 -12.56 -15.75 -15.68
C LYS A 730 -12.73 -17.06 -14.92
N THR A 731 -11.67 -17.57 -14.29
CA THR A 731 -11.73 -18.77 -13.43
C THR A 731 -12.65 -18.54 -12.22
N ILE A 732 -12.55 -17.37 -11.56
CA ILE A 732 -13.44 -17.00 -10.44
C ILE A 732 -14.89 -16.90 -10.93
N GLU A 733 -15.15 -16.22 -12.05
CA GLU A 733 -16.49 -16.07 -12.61
C GLU A 733 -17.11 -17.43 -12.94
N ASP A 734 -16.39 -18.31 -13.62
CA ASP A 734 -16.86 -19.65 -13.97
C ASP A 734 -17.15 -20.52 -12.74
N PHE A 735 -16.29 -20.45 -11.73
CA PHE A 735 -16.51 -21.12 -10.46
C PHE A 735 -17.79 -20.63 -9.78
N LEU A 736 -17.96 -19.31 -9.63
CA LEU A 736 -19.14 -18.72 -8.99
C LEU A 736 -20.41 -18.97 -9.79
N LYS A 737 -20.35 -18.95 -11.11
CA LYS A 737 -21.48 -19.28 -11.98
C LYS A 737 -21.98 -20.71 -11.76
N ARG A 738 -21.08 -21.68 -11.66
CA ARG A 738 -21.42 -23.09 -11.43
C ARG A 738 -21.90 -23.36 -10.00
N THR A 739 -21.34 -22.70 -9.02
CA THR A 739 -21.55 -23.05 -7.62
C THR A 739 -22.59 -22.17 -6.90
N VAL A 740 -22.83 -20.96 -7.39
CA VAL A 740 -23.74 -19.99 -6.76
C VAL A 740 -24.94 -19.66 -7.63
N LEU A 741 -24.70 -19.32 -8.91
CA LEU A 741 -25.80 -18.83 -9.79
C LEU A 741 -26.63 -19.96 -10.40
N SER A 742 -26.05 -21.16 -10.57
CA SER A 742 -26.78 -22.33 -11.11
C SER A 742 -27.60 -23.07 -10.05
N GLN A 743 -27.57 -22.63 -8.78
CA GLN A 743 -28.47 -23.17 -7.76
C GLN A 743 -29.88 -22.62 -7.97
N PRO A 744 -30.95 -23.47 -7.84
CA PRO A 744 -32.31 -22.96 -7.93
C PRO A 744 -32.57 -21.90 -6.87
N GLU A 745 -33.32 -20.86 -7.23
CA GLU A 745 -33.81 -19.89 -6.27
C GLU A 745 -34.57 -20.64 -5.18
N ALA A 746 -34.35 -20.28 -3.90
CA ALA A 746 -35.15 -20.85 -2.83
C ALA A 746 -36.63 -20.56 -3.12
N ALA A 747 -37.46 -21.59 -3.21
CA ALA A 747 -38.91 -21.40 -3.21
C ALA A 747 -39.28 -20.70 -1.88
N ASP A 748 -40.03 -19.61 -1.98
CA ASP A 748 -40.55 -18.85 -0.82
C ASP A 748 -41.35 -19.71 0.14
#